data_195a51a49abed70e70c4143eb74cc0e6
#
_entry.id   195a51a49abed70e70c4143eb74cc0e6
#
_cell.length_a   1.000
_cell.length_b   1.000
_cell.length_c   1.000
_cell.angle_alpha   90.00
_cell.angle_beta   90.00
_cell.angle_gamma   90.00
#
_symmetry.space_group_name_H-M   'P 1'
#
loop_
_entity.id
_entity.type
_entity.pdbx_description
1 polymer ?
#
loop_
_entity_poly.entity_id
_entity_poly.type
_entity_poly.pdbx_seq_one_letter_code
_entity_poly.pdbx_strand_id
1 'polypeptide(L)'
;NRNKIAVVNGKKITPEEFQAQVQTRTEEMQNMYRRQYGMSLPEGAASRINKEVYDQMVQDILLTDATAELGLTVSKEELADLLQGDNIVPMVKQQFTDPQTGVFNKDLLLNFLQVVLNEDESNLNGEMAQQLKARREAWLNIEKTVKQQQLVGKYFTLLSKSMAPNKLDLEAAYNGAKNSVDFAYAEQSYTSIPDSTVVISESELKNLYNKQKENFKQDEKREVKFFAVDIVPSEGDYKMTEEKINNLKENFSTTDDIAGMLSFNTDVPYVDAYVAQRDMDPEMKKFAETAQINEVYGPVFEDESYKMYRLIGKSVAPDSVKVRHIMFPLQADAKVKAQMDSVLTVLKNGGDFAALAKQFSVDQNSAANGGDLGWLTETSAVQFGQKFVSSVFNGGSGYFTVETPYGQHIMQVTERTASVPKAKVAQLVLKVRPSSETYSTLYNKVSSYIAENGKLESFEKNAKDKGFSLNTVELTPEDISVGMLNDGREIVKWAYKSDKGDISEIFNIENKFLVAALTNVTPAGYAPLKSLESYLKMQLLADKKADMIMKSLSEKSPKTLDAYASAMSSKIDTAKFVTFNTSVITGIGREPALCGVAPYASVGQLQGPVKGNNGVYVLAVTKKDESSVPMNAEMEKRKYEQMMYSILSSQIMEVMKDKADIENNRVKFF
;
A
#
# COMPACT_ATOMS: atom_id res chain seq x y z
N ASN A 1 32.30 10.42 1.54
CA ASN A 1 31.63 9.22 2.09
C ASN A 1 30.79 8.48 1.02
N ARG A 2 31.51 7.85 0.04
CA ARG A 2 30.84 7.13 -1.07
C ARG A 2 30.45 5.68 -0.72
N ASN A 3 30.83 5.16 0.47
CA ASN A 3 30.69 3.74 0.82
C ASN A 3 29.67 3.45 1.92
N LYS A 4 28.73 4.34 2.20
CA LYS A 4 27.70 4.10 3.20
C LYS A 4 26.40 4.83 2.85
N ILE A 5 25.32 4.09 2.82
CA ILE A 5 23.95 4.63 2.63
C ILE A 5 23.49 5.28 3.93
N ALA A 6 23.80 4.67 5.06
CA ALA A 6 23.56 5.23 6.38
C ALA A 6 24.58 4.74 7.40
N VAL A 7 24.67 5.43 8.54
CA VAL A 7 25.29 4.92 9.77
C VAL A 7 24.26 5.09 10.87
N VAL A 8 23.99 4.02 11.60
CA VAL A 8 23.02 3.97 12.71
C VAL A 8 23.76 3.51 13.95
N ASN A 9 23.90 4.37 14.97
CA ASN A 9 24.67 4.09 16.18
C ASN A 9 26.07 3.52 15.90
N GLY A 10 26.77 4.07 14.92
CA GLY A 10 28.09 3.62 14.48
C GLY A 10 28.12 2.40 13.54
N LYS A 11 27.00 1.69 13.36
CA LYS A 11 26.87 0.57 12.41
C LYS A 11 26.55 1.11 11.01
N LYS A 12 27.31 0.64 10.02
CA LYS A 12 27.18 1.09 8.63
C LYS A 12 26.19 0.21 7.88
N ILE A 13 25.34 0.83 7.05
CA ILE A 13 24.59 0.17 5.97
C ILE A 13 25.38 0.44 4.70
N THR A 14 25.98 -0.61 4.13
CA THR A 14 26.76 -0.49 2.89
C THR A 14 25.85 -0.53 1.65
N PRO A 15 26.30 0.03 0.50
CA PRO A 15 25.56 -0.09 -0.76
C PRO A 15 25.35 -1.53 -1.20
N GLU A 16 26.33 -2.40 -0.97
CA GLU A 16 26.28 -3.83 -1.34
C GLU A 16 25.21 -4.57 -0.54
N GLU A 17 25.20 -4.40 0.79
CA GLU A 17 24.19 -5.02 1.66
C GLU A 17 22.79 -4.51 1.32
N PHE A 18 22.64 -3.21 1.13
CA PHE A 18 21.39 -2.59 0.77
C PHE A 18 20.86 -3.12 -0.58
N GLN A 19 21.72 -3.12 -1.62
CA GLN A 19 21.32 -3.59 -2.94
C GLN A 19 20.92 -5.07 -2.95
N ALA A 20 21.59 -5.91 -2.17
CA ALA A 20 21.22 -7.32 -2.01
C ALA A 20 19.80 -7.46 -1.41
N GLN A 21 19.48 -6.68 -0.37
CA GLN A 21 18.14 -6.68 0.22
C GLN A 21 17.07 -6.14 -0.73
N VAL A 22 17.39 -5.08 -1.47
CA VAL A 22 16.49 -4.51 -2.50
C VAL A 22 16.19 -5.53 -3.58
N GLN A 23 17.20 -6.25 -4.05
CA GLN A 23 17.01 -7.29 -5.08
C GLN A 23 16.08 -8.40 -4.56
N THR A 24 16.36 -8.93 -3.38
CA THR A 24 15.52 -9.97 -2.75
C THR A 24 14.07 -9.49 -2.62
N ARG A 25 13.87 -8.28 -2.12
CA ARG A 25 12.52 -7.73 -1.93
C ARG A 25 11.80 -7.48 -3.25
N THR A 26 12.52 -7.04 -4.27
CA THR A 26 11.99 -6.84 -5.62
C THR A 26 11.51 -8.15 -6.22
N GLU A 27 12.30 -9.22 -6.11
CA GLU A 27 11.95 -10.56 -6.60
C GLU A 27 10.71 -11.12 -5.88
N GLU A 28 10.62 -10.97 -4.56
CA GLU A 28 9.46 -11.37 -3.77
C GLU A 28 8.19 -10.65 -4.23
N MET A 29 8.26 -9.32 -4.34
CA MET A 29 7.12 -8.51 -4.77
C MET A 29 6.72 -8.81 -6.21
N GLN A 30 7.67 -9.01 -7.10
CA GLN A 30 7.39 -9.35 -8.50
C GLN A 30 6.70 -10.70 -8.64
N ASN A 31 7.14 -11.70 -7.86
CA ASN A 31 6.51 -13.02 -7.81
C ASN A 31 5.09 -12.95 -7.24
N MET A 32 4.88 -12.16 -6.19
CA MET A 32 3.56 -11.92 -5.61
C MET A 32 2.61 -11.24 -6.62
N TYR A 33 3.06 -10.16 -7.27
CA TYR A 33 2.25 -9.44 -8.28
C TYR A 33 1.90 -10.33 -9.47
N ARG A 34 2.86 -11.13 -9.94
CA ARG A 34 2.63 -12.08 -11.04
C ARG A 34 1.61 -13.15 -10.67
N ARG A 35 1.68 -13.70 -9.44
CA ARG A 35 0.74 -14.73 -8.96
C ARG A 35 -0.67 -14.16 -8.72
N GLN A 36 -0.76 -12.97 -8.14
CA GLN A 36 -2.04 -12.41 -7.70
C GLN A 36 -2.76 -11.65 -8.83
N TYR A 37 -2.03 -10.96 -9.70
CA TYR A 37 -2.60 -10.06 -10.70
C TYR A 37 -2.19 -10.41 -12.13
N GLY A 38 -1.29 -11.37 -12.35
CA GLY A 38 -0.77 -11.68 -13.69
C GLY A 38 0.07 -10.56 -14.34
N MET A 39 0.50 -9.57 -13.54
CA MET A 39 1.17 -8.36 -14.01
C MET A 39 2.58 -8.23 -13.44
N SER A 40 3.40 -7.38 -14.06
CA SER A 40 4.66 -6.89 -13.50
C SER A 40 4.42 -5.80 -12.47
N LEU A 41 5.48 -5.46 -11.72
CA LEU A 41 5.42 -4.37 -10.73
C LEU A 41 5.01 -3.04 -11.39
N PRO A 42 4.19 -2.23 -10.71
CA PRO A 42 3.80 -0.91 -11.21
C PRO A 42 5.00 0.04 -11.27
N GLU A 43 4.87 1.07 -12.09
CA GLU A 43 5.80 2.20 -12.13
C GLU A 43 5.93 2.82 -10.72
N GLY A 44 7.14 3.25 -10.34
CA GLY A 44 7.43 3.77 -9.00
C GLY A 44 7.59 2.71 -7.89
N ALA A 45 7.41 1.41 -8.19
CA ALA A 45 7.63 0.35 -7.20
C ALA A 45 9.08 0.34 -6.66
N ALA A 46 10.06 0.65 -7.51
CA ALA A 46 11.47 0.67 -7.12
C ALA A 46 11.74 1.66 -5.98
N SER A 47 11.21 2.88 -6.06
CA SER A 47 11.38 3.91 -5.02
C SER A 47 10.75 3.48 -3.69
N ARG A 48 9.57 2.83 -3.74
CA ARG A 48 8.90 2.28 -2.56
C ARG A 48 9.68 1.12 -1.94
N ILE A 49 10.18 0.19 -2.76
CA ILE A 49 10.99 -0.94 -2.29
C ILE A 49 12.28 -0.42 -1.63
N ASN A 50 12.97 0.53 -2.25
CA ASN A 50 14.17 1.13 -1.69
C ASN A 50 13.90 1.76 -0.32
N LYS A 51 12.80 2.50 -0.19
CA LYS A 51 12.39 3.11 1.09
C LYS A 51 12.07 2.04 2.13
N GLU A 52 11.28 1.04 1.78
CA GLU A 52 10.89 -0.05 2.68
C GLU A 52 12.12 -0.81 3.20
N VAL A 53 13.05 -1.18 2.31
CA VAL A 53 14.28 -1.89 2.67
C VAL A 53 15.15 -1.02 3.58
N TYR A 54 15.31 0.26 3.26
CA TYR A 54 16.07 1.17 4.10
C TYR A 54 15.48 1.28 5.51
N ASP A 55 14.17 1.53 5.60
CA ASP A 55 13.47 1.67 6.88
C ASP A 55 13.57 0.36 7.70
N GLN A 56 13.46 -0.79 7.05
CA GLN A 56 13.63 -2.11 7.69
C GLN A 56 15.05 -2.31 8.22
N MET A 57 16.08 -1.99 7.44
CA MET A 57 17.47 -2.13 7.88
C MET A 57 17.81 -1.23 9.07
N VAL A 58 17.32 0.02 9.06
CA VAL A 58 17.45 0.94 10.21
C VAL A 58 16.74 0.37 11.43
N GLN A 59 15.51 -0.08 11.28
CA GLN A 59 14.71 -0.68 12.35
C GLN A 59 15.40 -1.91 12.94
N ASP A 60 15.93 -2.79 12.12
CA ASP A 60 16.64 -4.01 12.57
C ASP A 60 17.87 -3.68 13.41
N ILE A 61 18.63 -2.66 13.04
CA ILE A 61 19.78 -2.20 13.82
C ILE A 61 19.33 -1.65 15.18
N LEU A 62 18.32 -0.76 15.19
CA LEU A 62 17.82 -0.12 16.41
C LEU A 62 17.24 -1.15 17.40
N LEU A 63 16.42 -2.08 16.90
CA LEU A 63 15.84 -3.14 17.73
C LEU A 63 16.90 -4.12 18.23
N THR A 64 17.89 -4.44 17.40
CA THR A 64 19.02 -5.30 17.81
C THR A 64 19.81 -4.65 18.94
N ASP A 65 20.08 -3.34 18.85
CA ASP A 65 20.78 -2.60 19.89
C ASP A 65 19.97 -2.56 21.19
N ALA A 66 18.68 -2.21 21.10
CA ALA A 66 17.79 -2.11 22.26
C ALA A 66 17.58 -3.48 22.95
N THR A 67 17.44 -4.56 22.19
CA THR A 67 17.31 -5.91 22.77
C THR A 67 18.60 -6.38 23.41
N ALA A 68 19.75 -6.05 22.82
CA ALA A 68 21.06 -6.38 23.37
C ALA A 68 21.38 -5.62 24.66
N GLU A 69 21.04 -4.32 24.71
CA GLU A 69 21.21 -3.49 25.91
C GLU A 69 20.41 -4.03 27.10
N LEU A 70 19.21 -4.57 26.84
CA LEU A 70 18.37 -5.20 27.87
C LEU A 70 18.73 -6.67 28.15
N GLY A 71 19.71 -7.24 27.46
CA GLY A 71 20.10 -8.63 27.63
C GLY A 71 19.05 -9.64 27.15
N LEU A 72 18.13 -9.22 26.25
CA LEU A 72 17.11 -10.10 25.71
C LEU A 72 17.73 -11.07 24.70
N THR A 73 17.41 -12.35 24.84
CA THR A 73 17.89 -13.40 23.96
C THR A 73 16.78 -14.38 23.60
N VAL A 74 16.97 -15.13 22.53
CA VAL A 74 16.15 -16.31 22.17
C VAL A 74 17.08 -17.50 22.24
N SER A 75 16.83 -18.43 23.15
CA SER A 75 17.65 -19.63 23.33
C SER A 75 17.47 -20.59 22.14
N LYS A 76 18.37 -21.56 22.01
CA LYS A 76 18.25 -22.59 20.96
C LYS A 76 17.01 -23.45 21.15
N GLU A 77 16.68 -23.76 22.40
CA GLU A 77 15.52 -24.57 22.77
C GLU A 77 14.22 -23.81 22.46
N GLU A 78 14.17 -22.52 22.79
CA GLU A 78 13.03 -21.64 22.45
C GLU A 78 12.85 -21.53 20.94
N LEU A 79 13.93 -21.31 20.19
CA LEU A 79 13.86 -21.22 18.73
C LEU A 79 13.41 -22.56 18.12
N ALA A 80 13.90 -23.68 18.62
CA ALA A 80 13.48 -25.00 18.16
C ALA A 80 12.00 -25.24 18.42
N ASP A 81 11.47 -24.81 19.57
CA ASP A 81 10.04 -24.91 19.88
C ASP A 81 9.17 -24.08 18.93
N LEU A 82 9.61 -22.86 18.58
CA LEU A 82 8.92 -21.98 17.64
C LEU A 82 8.96 -22.46 16.19
N LEU A 83 9.95 -23.27 15.82
CA LEU A 83 10.14 -23.78 14.46
C LEU A 83 9.55 -25.16 14.23
N GLN A 84 9.66 -26.06 15.23
CA GLN A 84 9.30 -27.47 15.08
C GLN A 84 8.66 -28.13 16.32
N GLY A 85 8.55 -27.39 17.44
CA GLY A 85 8.03 -27.90 18.71
C GLY A 85 6.50 -27.86 18.81
N ASP A 86 6.01 -27.40 19.96
CA ASP A 86 4.57 -27.30 20.23
C ASP A 86 4.02 -25.91 19.90
N ASN A 87 4.88 -24.88 19.97
CA ASN A 87 4.52 -23.48 19.74
C ASN A 87 4.97 -22.96 18.35
N ILE A 88 4.83 -23.79 17.31
CA ILE A 88 5.24 -23.43 15.94
C ILE A 88 4.53 -22.14 15.49
N VAL A 89 5.32 -21.18 15.02
CA VAL A 89 4.81 -19.87 14.58
C VAL A 89 3.93 -19.98 13.33
N PRO A 90 2.94 -19.09 13.16
CA PRO A 90 2.01 -19.12 12.03
C PRO A 90 2.70 -19.14 10.66
N MET A 91 3.79 -18.39 10.50
CA MET A 91 4.56 -18.32 9.27
C MET A 91 5.12 -19.69 8.84
N VAL A 92 5.62 -20.48 9.78
CA VAL A 92 6.09 -21.86 9.51
C VAL A 92 4.89 -22.77 9.25
N LYS A 93 3.82 -22.70 10.07
CA LYS A 93 2.63 -23.51 9.86
C LYS A 93 2.04 -23.31 8.46
N GLN A 94 1.97 -22.09 7.98
CA GLN A 94 1.39 -21.77 6.66
C GLN A 94 2.14 -22.44 5.51
N GLN A 95 3.47 -22.56 5.59
CA GLN A 95 4.28 -23.19 4.53
C GLN A 95 4.06 -24.71 4.44
N PHE A 96 3.67 -25.35 5.54
CA PHE A 96 3.43 -26.79 5.63
C PHE A 96 1.96 -27.12 5.88
N THR A 97 1.07 -26.22 5.50
CA THR A 97 -0.38 -26.44 5.48
C THR A 97 -0.77 -27.01 4.13
N ASP A 98 -1.53 -28.10 4.15
CA ASP A 98 -2.08 -28.72 2.93
C ASP A 98 -3.06 -27.73 2.26
N PRO A 99 -2.84 -27.36 0.99
CA PRO A 99 -3.68 -26.38 0.30
C PRO A 99 -5.13 -26.82 0.10
N GLN A 100 -5.39 -28.14 0.10
CA GLN A 100 -6.73 -28.70 -0.14
C GLN A 100 -7.54 -28.82 1.15
N THR A 101 -6.88 -29.23 2.23
CA THR A 101 -7.55 -29.47 3.53
C THR A 101 -7.47 -28.30 4.49
N GLY A 102 -6.53 -27.36 4.26
CA GLY A 102 -6.24 -26.25 5.17
C GLY A 102 -5.62 -26.73 6.51
N VAL A 103 -5.16 -27.98 6.60
CA VAL A 103 -4.60 -28.56 7.82
C VAL A 103 -3.08 -28.52 7.79
N PHE A 104 -2.48 -28.05 8.88
CA PHE A 104 -1.03 -28.08 9.06
C PHE A 104 -0.52 -29.53 9.19
N ASN A 105 0.52 -29.86 8.41
CA ASN A 105 1.14 -31.18 8.40
C ASN A 105 2.52 -31.14 9.06
N LYS A 106 2.58 -31.55 10.33
CA LYS A 106 3.84 -31.57 11.11
C LYS A 106 4.85 -32.58 10.56
N ASP A 107 4.40 -33.71 10.04
CA ASP A 107 5.31 -34.73 9.47
C ASP A 107 5.99 -34.23 8.19
N LEU A 108 5.28 -33.46 7.38
CA LEU A 108 5.84 -32.83 6.20
C LEU A 108 6.97 -31.83 6.57
N LEU A 109 6.74 -31.03 7.62
CA LEU A 109 7.78 -30.12 8.16
C LEU A 109 8.98 -30.91 8.65
N LEU A 110 8.78 -31.95 9.47
CA LEU A 110 9.91 -32.71 10.04
C LEU A 110 10.70 -33.45 8.96
N ASN A 111 10.04 -34.02 7.97
CA ASN A 111 10.70 -34.64 6.81
C ASN A 111 11.49 -33.61 5.99
N PHE A 112 10.93 -32.43 5.75
CA PHE A 112 11.64 -31.34 5.09
C PHE A 112 12.91 -30.96 5.86
N LEU A 113 12.81 -30.77 7.17
CA LEU A 113 13.96 -30.42 8.02
C LEU A 113 15.03 -31.50 8.03
N GLN A 114 14.64 -32.77 8.05
CA GLN A 114 15.56 -33.88 7.99
C GLN A 114 16.39 -33.83 6.70
N VAL A 115 15.76 -33.56 5.56
CA VAL A 115 16.45 -33.45 4.27
C VAL A 115 17.33 -32.19 4.27
N VAL A 116 16.78 -31.03 4.60
CA VAL A 116 17.48 -29.74 4.49
C VAL A 116 18.68 -29.65 5.44
N LEU A 117 18.57 -30.20 6.65
CA LEU A 117 19.63 -30.08 7.66
C LEU A 117 20.67 -31.20 7.62
N ASN A 118 20.31 -32.42 7.21
CA ASN A 118 21.19 -33.60 7.35
C ASN A 118 21.68 -34.18 6.03
N GLU A 119 21.12 -33.83 4.87
CA GLU A 119 21.55 -34.36 3.59
C GLU A 119 22.89 -33.75 3.16
N ASP A 120 23.86 -34.59 2.73
CA ASP A 120 25.16 -34.12 2.30
C ASP A 120 25.12 -33.75 0.80
N GLU A 121 25.42 -32.49 0.50
CA GLU A 121 25.47 -31.96 -0.87
C GLU A 121 26.44 -32.72 -1.78
N SER A 122 27.51 -33.30 -1.22
CA SER A 122 28.53 -34.06 -1.97
C SER A 122 27.99 -35.34 -2.59
N ASN A 123 26.87 -35.86 -2.09
CA ASN A 123 26.22 -37.09 -2.59
C ASN A 123 25.22 -36.85 -3.70
N LEU A 124 24.98 -35.59 -4.08
CA LEU A 124 23.97 -35.20 -5.04
C LEU A 124 24.58 -34.76 -6.39
N ASN A 125 23.82 -34.88 -7.49
CA ASN A 125 24.23 -34.26 -8.74
C ASN A 125 24.17 -32.72 -8.63
N GLY A 126 24.88 -32.03 -9.55
CA GLY A 126 25.04 -30.56 -9.45
C GLY A 126 23.74 -29.78 -9.34
N GLU A 127 22.68 -30.18 -10.01
CA GLU A 127 21.35 -29.50 -9.97
C GLU A 127 20.64 -29.76 -8.64
N MET A 128 20.64 -31.02 -8.17
CA MET A 128 20.05 -31.37 -6.87
C MET A 128 20.82 -30.74 -5.69
N ALA A 129 22.14 -30.67 -5.76
CA ALA A 129 22.96 -29.98 -4.77
C ALA A 129 22.61 -28.47 -4.72
N GLN A 130 22.44 -27.84 -5.87
CA GLN A 130 22.05 -26.43 -5.94
C GLN A 130 20.64 -26.18 -5.38
N GLN A 131 19.69 -27.07 -5.65
CA GLN A 131 18.34 -26.99 -5.08
C GLN A 131 18.35 -27.19 -3.54
N LEU A 132 19.14 -28.14 -3.03
CA LEU A 132 19.28 -28.36 -1.59
C LEU A 132 19.88 -27.13 -0.90
N LYS A 133 20.93 -26.55 -1.49
CA LYS A 133 21.56 -25.32 -1.00
C LYS A 133 20.55 -24.17 -0.94
N ALA A 134 19.79 -23.94 -1.99
CA ALA A 134 18.77 -22.90 -2.01
C ALA A 134 17.68 -23.11 -0.94
N ARG A 135 17.22 -24.36 -0.73
CA ARG A 135 16.27 -24.69 0.33
C ARG A 135 16.85 -24.46 1.73
N ARG A 136 18.12 -24.79 1.92
CA ARG A 136 18.84 -24.56 3.19
C ARG A 136 18.97 -23.07 3.49
N GLU A 137 19.37 -22.27 2.52
CA GLU A 137 19.46 -20.81 2.65
C GLU A 137 18.07 -20.18 2.97
N ALA A 138 17.02 -20.63 2.28
CA ALA A 138 15.66 -20.19 2.56
C ALA A 138 15.23 -20.53 3.99
N TRP A 139 15.53 -21.74 4.48
CA TRP A 139 15.23 -22.13 5.85
C TRP A 139 15.99 -21.30 6.89
N LEU A 140 17.28 -21.08 6.69
CA LEU A 140 18.10 -20.25 7.58
C LEU A 140 17.58 -18.81 7.67
N ASN A 141 17.03 -18.28 6.56
CA ASN A 141 16.36 -16.99 6.57
C ASN A 141 15.07 -17.02 7.40
N ILE A 142 14.29 -18.10 7.35
CA ILE A 142 13.11 -18.29 8.21
C ILE A 142 13.51 -18.32 9.68
N GLU A 143 14.53 -19.11 10.05
CA GLU A 143 15.04 -19.18 11.42
C GLU A 143 15.49 -17.80 11.93
N LYS A 144 16.23 -17.06 11.12
CA LYS A 144 16.66 -15.69 11.43
C LYS A 144 15.45 -14.76 11.65
N THR A 145 14.46 -14.83 10.78
CA THR A 145 13.25 -14.02 10.85
C THR A 145 12.43 -14.34 12.11
N VAL A 146 12.22 -15.63 12.40
CA VAL A 146 11.48 -16.06 13.60
C VAL A 146 12.22 -15.62 14.87
N LYS A 147 13.54 -15.78 14.92
CA LYS A 147 14.35 -15.31 16.04
C LYS A 147 14.23 -13.79 16.25
N GLN A 148 14.31 -13.01 15.16
CA GLN A 148 14.18 -11.56 15.19
C GLN A 148 12.79 -11.14 15.67
N GLN A 149 11.73 -11.72 15.12
CA GLN A 149 10.35 -11.44 15.53
C GLN A 149 10.12 -11.77 17.01
N GLN A 150 10.67 -12.88 17.50
CA GLN A 150 10.57 -13.26 18.90
C GLN A 150 11.29 -12.27 19.84
N LEU A 151 12.49 -11.81 19.46
CA LEU A 151 13.21 -10.77 20.20
C LEU A 151 12.40 -9.47 20.26
N VAL A 152 11.89 -9.03 19.13
CA VAL A 152 11.03 -7.84 19.05
C VAL A 152 9.78 -8.01 19.91
N GLY A 153 9.13 -9.17 19.84
CA GLY A 153 7.96 -9.50 20.67
C GLY A 153 8.28 -9.44 22.19
N LYS A 154 9.42 -9.98 22.61
CA LYS A 154 9.90 -9.87 23.99
C LYS A 154 10.12 -8.42 24.41
N TYR A 155 10.76 -7.63 23.55
CA TYR A 155 11.01 -6.21 23.79
C TYR A 155 9.70 -5.43 24.00
N PHE A 156 8.74 -5.57 23.08
CA PHE A 156 7.44 -4.93 23.19
C PHE A 156 6.64 -5.43 24.40
N THR A 157 6.72 -6.71 24.73
CA THR A 157 6.09 -7.27 25.92
C THR A 157 6.67 -6.66 27.19
N LEU A 158 8.00 -6.54 27.27
CA LEU A 158 8.67 -5.92 28.41
C LEU A 158 8.24 -4.46 28.57
N LEU A 159 8.25 -3.68 27.48
CA LEU A 159 7.80 -2.28 27.49
C LEU A 159 6.34 -2.16 27.92
N SER A 160 5.44 -2.96 27.35
CA SER A 160 4.01 -2.91 27.70
C SER A 160 3.76 -3.28 29.17
N LYS A 161 4.50 -4.24 29.71
CA LYS A 161 4.42 -4.63 31.12
C LYS A 161 5.03 -3.59 32.07
N SER A 162 6.07 -2.86 31.64
CA SER A 162 6.63 -1.76 32.42
C SER A 162 5.65 -0.58 32.60
N MET A 163 4.67 -0.47 31.69
CA MET A 163 3.62 0.55 31.70
C MET A 163 2.29 0.02 32.30
N ALA A 164 2.32 -1.08 33.05
CA ALA A 164 1.12 -1.62 33.66
C ALA A 164 0.45 -0.59 34.58
N PRO A 165 -0.87 -0.37 34.45
CA PRO A 165 -1.56 0.63 35.26
C PRO A 165 -1.67 0.16 36.70
N ASN A 166 -1.52 1.10 37.63
CA ASN A 166 -1.88 0.85 39.04
C ASN A 166 -3.39 1.07 39.24
N LYS A 167 -3.88 0.78 40.44
CA LYS A 167 -5.30 0.92 40.77
C LYS A 167 -5.82 2.36 40.58
N LEU A 168 -5.01 3.37 40.94
CA LEU A 168 -5.40 4.79 40.81
C LEU A 168 -5.51 5.20 39.34
N ASP A 169 -4.61 4.70 38.49
CA ASP A 169 -4.67 4.97 37.03
C ASP A 169 -5.96 4.41 36.41
N LEU A 170 -6.36 3.19 36.85
CA LEU A 170 -7.60 2.56 36.35
C LEU A 170 -8.85 3.29 36.85
N GLU A 171 -8.86 3.70 38.13
CA GLU A 171 -9.96 4.50 38.70
C GLU A 171 -10.06 5.86 38.02
N ALA A 172 -8.95 6.53 37.76
CA ALA A 172 -8.91 7.81 37.07
C ALA A 172 -9.41 7.69 35.63
N ALA A 173 -8.95 6.66 34.88
CA ALA A 173 -9.39 6.41 33.52
C ALA A 173 -10.90 6.09 33.44
N TYR A 174 -11.39 5.24 34.37
CA TYR A 174 -12.80 4.88 34.44
C TYR A 174 -13.66 6.12 34.78
N ASN A 175 -13.32 6.85 35.85
CA ASN A 175 -14.06 8.02 36.26
C ASN A 175 -14.02 9.14 35.23
N GLY A 176 -12.86 9.35 34.58
CA GLY A 176 -12.69 10.34 33.55
C GLY A 176 -13.51 10.07 32.28
N ALA A 177 -13.87 8.81 32.03
CA ALA A 177 -14.70 8.42 30.88
C ALA A 177 -16.19 8.35 31.19
N LYS A 178 -16.56 8.05 32.44
CA LYS A 178 -17.93 7.68 32.83
C LYS A 178 -18.66 8.77 33.62
N ASN A 179 -17.97 9.53 34.44
CA ASN A 179 -18.59 10.57 35.21
C ASN A 179 -18.77 11.83 34.36
N SER A 180 -20.01 12.21 34.11
CA SER A 180 -20.33 13.39 33.31
C SER A 180 -21.02 14.46 34.14
N VAL A 181 -20.86 15.69 33.72
CA VAL A 181 -21.51 16.84 34.35
C VAL A 181 -22.21 17.72 33.33
N ASP A 182 -23.30 18.31 33.73
CA ASP A 182 -23.88 19.47 33.09
C ASP A 182 -23.50 20.71 33.93
N PHE A 183 -23.13 21.78 33.27
CA PHE A 183 -22.81 23.03 33.95
C PHE A 183 -23.34 24.26 33.19
N ALA A 184 -23.69 25.29 33.95
CA ALA A 184 -23.91 26.61 33.43
C ALA A 184 -22.61 27.40 33.44
N TYR A 185 -22.35 28.24 32.45
CA TYR A 185 -21.11 29.00 32.36
C TYR A 185 -21.33 30.42 31.83
N ALA A 186 -20.41 31.31 32.16
CA ALA A 186 -20.20 32.60 31.53
C ALA A 186 -18.79 32.63 30.93
N GLU A 187 -18.65 33.23 29.78
CA GLU A 187 -17.38 33.34 29.03
C GLU A 187 -17.08 34.80 28.68
N GLN A 188 -15.85 35.22 28.85
CA GLN A 188 -15.33 36.38 28.16
C GLN A 188 -14.28 35.95 27.14
N SER A 189 -14.65 36.02 25.88
CA SER A 189 -13.77 35.66 24.76
C SER A 189 -12.60 36.62 24.66
N TYR A 190 -11.42 36.13 24.27
CA TYR A 190 -10.26 36.95 23.97
C TYR A 190 -10.47 37.91 22.82
N THR A 191 -11.42 37.64 21.92
CA THR A 191 -11.80 38.55 20.84
C THR A 191 -12.49 39.82 21.32
N SER A 192 -13.01 39.85 22.57
CA SER A 192 -13.60 41.03 23.19
C SER A 192 -12.56 42.12 23.50
N ILE A 193 -11.28 41.77 23.55
CA ILE A 193 -10.19 42.70 23.77
C ILE A 193 -9.43 42.88 22.44
N PRO A 194 -9.39 44.11 21.88
CA PRO A 194 -8.65 44.38 20.65
C PRO A 194 -7.14 44.09 20.81
N ASP A 195 -6.52 43.46 19.81
CA ASP A 195 -5.08 43.14 19.81
C ASP A 195 -4.21 44.37 19.99
N SER A 196 -4.67 45.52 19.47
CA SER A 196 -3.99 46.81 19.55
C SER A 196 -3.82 47.35 20.96
N THR A 197 -4.58 46.84 21.91
CA THR A 197 -4.50 47.22 23.33
C THR A 197 -3.44 46.42 24.11
N VAL A 198 -2.91 45.37 23.49
CA VAL A 198 -1.94 44.47 24.14
C VAL A 198 -0.56 44.65 23.54
N VAL A 199 0.37 45.14 24.33
CA VAL A 199 1.77 45.31 23.93
C VAL A 199 2.56 44.04 24.22
N ILE A 200 3.21 43.52 23.17
CA ILE A 200 4.13 42.37 23.26
C ILE A 200 5.54 42.87 22.96
N SER A 201 6.45 42.66 23.87
CA SER A 201 7.86 43.03 23.70
C SER A 201 8.65 41.90 23.03
N GLU A 202 9.75 42.28 22.37
CA GLU A 202 10.70 41.31 21.79
C GLU A 202 11.30 40.37 22.86
N SER A 203 11.48 40.86 24.09
CA SER A 203 12.00 40.02 25.16
C SER A 203 11.02 38.92 25.59
N GLU A 204 9.70 39.19 25.59
CA GLU A 204 8.67 38.19 25.88
C GLU A 204 8.59 37.12 24.79
N LEU A 205 8.67 37.54 23.53
CA LEU A 205 8.75 36.61 22.38
C LEU A 205 9.98 35.70 22.50
N LYS A 206 11.13 36.27 22.79
CA LYS A 206 12.37 35.51 22.95
C LYS A 206 12.33 34.56 24.13
N ASN A 207 11.74 34.99 25.26
CA ASN A 207 11.57 34.15 26.44
C ASN A 207 10.63 32.96 26.16
N LEU A 208 9.49 33.19 25.51
CA LEU A 208 8.55 32.14 25.14
C LEU A 208 9.19 31.16 24.14
N TYR A 209 9.89 31.67 23.12
CA TYR A 209 10.65 30.86 22.19
C TYR A 209 11.65 29.96 22.92
N ASN A 210 12.48 30.53 23.80
CA ASN A 210 13.47 29.75 24.54
C ASN A 210 12.85 28.69 25.44
N LYS A 211 11.71 29.00 26.07
CA LYS A 211 10.95 28.04 26.90
C LYS A 211 10.41 26.86 26.10
N GLN A 212 10.02 27.11 24.85
CA GLN A 212 9.42 26.10 23.98
C GLN A 212 10.38 25.60 22.88
N LYS A 213 11.66 25.94 22.95
CA LYS A 213 12.65 25.73 21.89
C LYS A 213 12.68 24.28 21.37
N GLU A 214 12.60 23.30 22.26
CA GLU A 214 12.61 21.89 21.87
C GLU A 214 11.41 21.50 20.98
N ASN A 215 10.28 22.19 21.12
CA ASN A 215 9.10 21.96 20.27
C ASN A 215 9.28 22.51 18.84
N PHE A 216 10.33 23.31 18.61
CA PHE A 216 10.63 23.95 17.33
C PHE A 216 11.80 23.31 16.60
N LYS A 217 12.20 22.12 17.01
CA LYS A 217 13.17 21.32 16.29
C LYS A 217 12.56 20.89 14.96
N GLN A 218 13.32 21.04 13.90
CA GLN A 218 12.90 20.75 12.53
C GLN A 218 13.99 20.02 11.76
N ASP A 219 13.59 19.19 10.82
CA ASP A 219 14.48 18.55 9.88
C ASP A 219 14.76 19.45 8.68
N GLU A 220 15.80 19.11 7.93
CA GLU A 220 16.11 19.79 6.68
C GLU A 220 15.00 19.59 5.65
N LYS A 221 14.51 20.69 5.04
CA LYS A 221 13.47 20.66 4.04
C LYS A 221 13.83 21.49 2.82
N ARG A 222 13.27 21.13 1.69
CA ARG A 222 13.32 21.87 0.43
C ARG A 222 11.91 22.25 0.01
N GLU A 223 11.68 23.53 -0.25
CA GLU A 223 10.43 23.97 -0.88
C GLU A 223 10.66 24.11 -2.37
N VAL A 224 9.86 23.42 -3.15
CA VAL A 224 9.88 23.49 -4.60
C VAL A 224 8.54 23.97 -5.14
N LYS A 225 8.59 24.78 -6.20
CA LYS A 225 7.44 25.05 -7.06
C LYS A 225 7.65 24.31 -8.37
N PHE A 226 6.63 23.63 -8.82
CA PHE A 226 6.70 22.84 -10.04
C PHE A 226 5.42 22.93 -10.85
N PHE A 227 5.53 22.71 -12.14
CA PHE A 227 4.39 22.41 -13.00
C PHE A 227 4.61 21.06 -13.70
N ALA A 228 3.50 20.44 -14.10
CA ALA A 228 3.50 19.22 -14.88
C ALA A 228 2.64 19.38 -16.12
N VAL A 229 3.10 18.84 -17.24
CA VAL A 229 2.39 18.80 -18.52
C VAL A 229 2.12 17.36 -18.87
N ASP A 230 0.84 16.98 -18.98
CA ASP A 230 0.43 15.64 -19.36
C ASP A 230 0.85 15.34 -20.80
N ILE A 231 1.44 14.16 -21.03
CA ILE A 231 1.77 13.65 -22.36
C ILE A 231 0.55 12.83 -22.82
N VAL A 232 -0.42 13.54 -23.40
CA VAL A 232 -1.65 12.96 -23.93
C VAL A 232 -1.67 12.99 -25.44
N PRO A 233 -2.41 12.08 -26.13
CA PRO A 233 -2.54 12.11 -27.57
C PRO A 233 -3.10 13.43 -28.08
N SER A 234 -2.57 13.91 -29.20
CA SER A 234 -3.08 15.06 -29.94
C SER A 234 -4.18 14.67 -30.90
N GLU A 235 -4.93 15.64 -31.43
CA GLU A 235 -5.91 15.39 -32.50
C GLU A 235 -5.29 14.68 -33.72
N GLY A 236 -4.01 14.95 -34.01
CA GLY A 236 -3.26 14.27 -35.05
C GLY A 236 -3.06 12.77 -34.76
N ASP A 237 -2.83 12.41 -33.51
CA ASP A 237 -2.66 11.01 -33.09
C ASP A 237 -3.95 10.21 -33.21
N TYR A 238 -5.10 10.82 -32.89
CA TYR A 238 -6.41 10.21 -33.11
C TYR A 238 -6.66 9.95 -34.61
N LYS A 239 -6.44 10.95 -35.45
CA LYS A 239 -6.59 10.81 -36.91
C LYS A 239 -5.67 9.75 -37.49
N MET A 240 -4.41 9.77 -37.11
CA MET A 240 -3.42 8.80 -37.58
C MET A 240 -3.80 7.36 -37.17
N THR A 241 -4.30 7.17 -35.96
CA THR A 241 -4.75 5.85 -35.50
C THR A 241 -6.00 5.39 -36.21
N GLU A 242 -6.95 6.31 -36.47
CA GLU A 242 -8.14 6.05 -37.26
C GLU A 242 -7.82 5.68 -38.71
N GLU A 243 -6.92 6.40 -39.37
CA GLU A 243 -6.43 6.08 -40.70
C GLU A 243 -5.73 4.70 -40.74
N LYS A 244 -4.91 4.40 -39.74
CA LYS A 244 -4.22 3.12 -39.62
C LYS A 244 -5.20 1.96 -39.51
N ILE A 245 -6.23 2.05 -38.66
CA ILE A 245 -7.20 0.97 -38.52
C ILE A 245 -8.06 0.83 -39.79
N ASN A 246 -8.42 1.94 -40.45
CA ASN A 246 -9.14 1.91 -41.72
C ASN A 246 -8.32 1.24 -42.85
N ASN A 247 -7.02 1.49 -42.92
CA ASN A 247 -6.12 0.87 -43.87
C ASN A 247 -5.99 -0.65 -43.66
N LEU A 248 -6.18 -1.13 -42.44
CA LEU A 248 -6.16 -2.55 -42.10
C LEU A 248 -7.50 -3.26 -42.39
N LYS A 249 -8.59 -2.52 -42.61
CA LYS A 249 -9.95 -3.04 -42.71
C LYS A 249 -10.12 -4.07 -43.84
N GLU A 250 -9.57 -3.81 -45.02
CA GLU A 250 -9.66 -4.73 -46.15
C GLU A 250 -8.96 -6.06 -45.81
N ASN A 251 -7.72 -6.01 -45.35
CA ASN A 251 -6.98 -7.20 -44.96
C ASN A 251 -7.66 -7.94 -43.80
N PHE A 252 -8.13 -7.21 -42.77
CA PHE A 252 -8.87 -7.79 -41.66
C PHE A 252 -10.15 -8.51 -42.09
N SER A 253 -10.84 -8.01 -43.10
CA SER A 253 -12.09 -8.60 -43.62
C SER A 253 -11.88 -9.82 -44.51
N THR A 254 -10.75 -9.92 -45.21
CA THR A 254 -10.54 -10.92 -46.27
C THR A 254 -9.53 -12.01 -45.93
N THR A 255 -8.64 -11.77 -44.97
CA THR A 255 -7.59 -12.74 -44.63
C THR A 255 -8.13 -14.06 -44.13
N ASP A 256 -7.51 -15.18 -44.56
CA ASP A 256 -7.75 -16.51 -43.99
C ASP A 256 -6.88 -16.77 -42.75
N ASP A 257 -5.74 -16.08 -42.62
CA ASP A 257 -4.86 -16.13 -41.45
C ASP A 257 -5.11 -14.93 -40.51
N ILE A 258 -6.24 -14.98 -39.85
CA ILE A 258 -6.62 -13.91 -38.90
C ILE A 258 -5.67 -13.82 -37.68
N ALA A 259 -5.17 -14.96 -37.21
CA ALA A 259 -4.25 -15.01 -36.09
C ALA A 259 -2.90 -14.36 -36.42
N GLY A 260 -2.33 -14.71 -37.58
CA GLY A 260 -1.09 -14.09 -38.07
C GLY A 260 -1.26 -12.60 -38.34
N MET A 261 -2.36 -12.17 -38.93
CA MET A 261 -2.65 -10.75 -39.15
C MET A 261 -2.73 -9.97 -37.83
N LEU A 262 -3.45 -10.48 -36.84
CA LEU A 262 -3.63 -9.81 -35.57
C LEU A 262 -2.37 -9.82 -34.70
N SER A 263 -1.50 -10.83 -34.84
CA SER A 263 -0.26 -10.90 -34.05
C SER A 263 0.65 -9.67 -34.20
N PHE A 264 0.56 -8.96 -35.33
CA PHE A 264 1.37 -7.78 -35.63
C PHE A 264 0.59 -6.45 -35.63
N ASN A 265 -0.75 -6.51 -35.64
CA ASN A 265 -1.56 -5.33 -35.94
C ASN A 265 -2.58 -4.97 -34.86
N THR A 266 -2.61 -5.65 -33.74
CA THR A 266 -3.53 -5.31 -32.62
C THR A 266 -2.79 -5.07 -31.31
N ASP A 267 -3.34 -4.21 -30.48
CA ASP A 267 -2.83 -3.94 -29.14
C ASP A 267 -3.38 -4.90 -28.07
N VAL A 268 -4.26 -5.82 -28.46
CA VAL A 268 -4.81 -6.85 -27.57
C VAL A 268 -4.52 -8.24 -28.11
N PRO A 269 -4.21 -9.23 -27.30
CA PRO A 269 -3.93 -10.57 -27.78
C PRO A 269 -5.19 -11.20 -28.38
N TYR A 270 -5.04 -11.83 -29.57
CA TYR A 270 -6.09 -12.65 -30.14
C TYR A 270 -6.12 -14.03 -29.52
N VAL A 271 -7.30 -14.46 -29.08
CA VAL A 271 -7.53 -15.80 -28.53
C VAL A 271 -8.44 -16.56 -29.51
N ASP A 272 -7.91 -17.60 -30.13
CA ASP A 272 -8.65 -18.42 -31.09
C ASP A 272 -9.57 -19.43 -30.39
N ALA A 273 -10.59 -18.91 -29.67
CA ALA A 273 -11.56 -19.70 -28.93
C ALA A 273 -12.98 -19.18 -29.09
N TYR A 274 -13.97 -20.06 -28.94
CA TYR A 274 -15.36 -19.66 -28.81
C TYR A 274 -15.64 -19.22 -27.36
N VAL A 275 -16.17 -18.01 -27.22
CA VAL A 275 -16.56 -17.43 -25.94
C VAL A 275 -18.07 -17.42 -25.83
N ALA A 276 -18.62 -17.69 -24.63
CA ALA A 276 -20.05 -17.57 -24.40
C ALA A 276 -20.49 -16.11 -24.59
N GLN A 277 -21.56 -15.90 -25.34
CA GLN A 277 -22.01 -14.53 -25.68
C GLN A 277 -22.29 -13.65 -24.46
N ARG A 278 -22.67 -14.26 -23.33
CA ARG A 278 -22.89 -13.55 -22.06
C ARG A 278 -21.62 -12.96 -21.44
N ASP A 279 -20.46 -13.52 -21.78
CA ASP A 279 -19.15 -13.15 -21.20
C ASP A 279 -18.39 -12.15 -22.11
N MET A 280 -18.98 -11.77 -23.25
CA MET A 280 -18.45 -10.75 -24.15
C MET A 280 -18.77 -9.35 -23.64
N ASP A 281 -17.91 -8.38 -24.02
CA ASP A 281 -18.28 -6.97 -23.83
C ASP A 281 -19.59 -6.62 -24.57
N PRO A 282 -20.34 -5.60 -24.12
CA PRO A 282 -21.68 -5.33 -24.65
C PRO A 282 -21.73 -5.08 -26.17
N GLU A 283 -20.73 -4.37 -26.72
CA GLU A 283 -20.69 -4.08 -28.18
C GLU A 283 -20.36 -5.33 -28.99
N MET A 284 -19.36 -6.10 -28.53
CA MET A 284 -19.00 -7.38 -29.16
C MET A 284 -20.16 -8.38 -29.10
N LYS A 285 -20.86 -8.47 -27.97
CA LYS A 285 -22.03 -9.32 -27.80
C LYS A 285 -23.13 -8.96 -28.80
N LYS A 286 -23.52 -7.68 -28.86
CA LYS A 286 -24.55 -7.19 -29.77
C LYS A 286 -24.21 -7.49 -31.24
N PHE A 287 -22.95 -7.31 -31.62
CA PHE A 287 -22.46 -7.66 -32.93
C PHE A 287 -22.53 -9.17 -33.15
N ALA A 288 -22.02 -9.99 -32.24
CA ALA A 288 -22.00 -11.45 -32.37
C ALA A 288 -23.40 -12.09 -32.46
N GLU A 289 -24.42 -11.50 -31.83
CA GLU A 289 -25.80 -11.97 -31.90
C GLU A 289 -26.40 -11.84 -33.30
N THR A 290 -26.16 -10.72 -33.97
CA THR A 290 -26.83 -10.34 -35.22
C THR A 290 -25.99 -10.61 -36.49
N ALA A 291 -24.65 -10.52 -36.39
CA ALA A 291 -23.75 -10.63 -37.54
C ALA A 291 -23.78 -12.00 -38.21
N GLN A 292 -23.45 -12.01 -39.50
CA GLN A 292 -23.16 -13.22 -40.27
C GLN A 292 -21.67 -13.58 -40.19
N ILE A 293 -21.31 -14.85 -40.48
CA ILE A 293 -19.91 -15.28 -40.51
C ILE A 293 -19.15 -14.45 -41.55
N ASN A 294 -17.96 -13.98 -41.17
CA ASN A 294 -17.08 -13.05 -41.88
C ASN A 294 -17.59 -11.61 -41.99
N GLU A 295 -18.71 -11.27 -41.38
CA GLU A 295 -19.13 -9.88 -41.27
C GLU A 295 -18.17 -9.09 -40.37
N VAL A 296 -17.91 -7.84 -40.75
CA VAL A 296 -17.01 -6.92 -40.02
C VAL A 296 -17.78 -5.70 -39.57
N TYR A 297 -17.64 -5.35 -38.30
CA TYR A 297 -18.22 -4.16 -37.70
C TYR A 297 -17.10 -3.20 -37.25
N GLY A 298 -17.30 -1.93 -37.45
CA GLY A 298 -16.38 -0.87 -37.11
C GLY A 298 -15.61 -0.27 -38.32
N PRO A 299 -14.60 0.59 -38.07
CA PRO A 299 -14.07 0.92 -36.73
C PRO A 299 -15.04 1.72 -35.86
N VAL A 300 -15.05 1.44 -34.56
CA VAL A 300 -15.73 2.24 -33.52
C VAL A 300 -14.69 2.77 -32.55
N PHE A 301 -14.91 3.97 -32.03
CA PHE A 301 -14.04 4.57 -31.02
C PHE A 301 -14.66 4.39 -29.64
N GLU A 302 -13.93 3.73 -28.74
CA GLU A 302 -14.34 3.46 -27.37
C GLU A 302 -13.09 3.24 -26.49
N ASP A 303 -13.10 3.74 -25.25
CA ASP A 303 -12.00 3.61 -24.29
C ASP A 303 -10.62 3.98 -24.86
N GLU A 304 -10.52 5.17 -25.45
CA GLU A 304 -9.28 5.69 -26.08
C GLU A 304 -8.67 4.73 -27.12
N SER A 305 -9.51 3.95 -27.79
CA SER A 305 -9.10 2.95 -28.78
C SER A 305 -10.07 2.90 -29.96
N TYR A 306 -9.54 2.65 -31.13
CA TYR A 306 -10.33 2.26 -32.30
C TYR A 306 -10.41 0.74 -32.34
N LYS A 307 -11.64 0.20 -32.49
CA LYS A 307 -11.93 -1.24 -32.47
C LYS A 307 -12.66 -1.67 -33.72
N MET A 308 -12.29 -2.82 -34.29
CA MET A 308 -13.07 -3.54 -35.27
C MET A 308 -13.27 -4.98 -34.86
N TYR A 309 -14.43 -5.53 -35.16
CA TYR A 309 -14.80 -6.91 -34.90
C TYR A 309 -15.10 -7.66 -36.19
N ARG A 310 -14.64 -8.91 -36.27
CA ARG A 310 -15.01 -9.84 -37.35
C ARG A 310 -15.55 -11.12 -36.74
N LEU A 311 -16.73 -11.53 -37.14
CA LEU A 311 -17.31 -12.78 -36.69
C LEU A 311 -16.68 -13.96 -37.44
N ILE A 312 -15.92 -14.79 -36.75
CA ILE A 312 -15.24 -15.95 -37.33
C ILE A 312 -16.12 -17.19 -37.31
N GLY A 313 -16.96 -17.33 -36.29
CA GLY A 313 -17.86 -18.48 -36.16
C GLY A 313 -18.86 -18.36 -35.05
N LYS A 314 -19.94 -19.13 -35.16
CA LYS A 314 -20.96 -19.35 -34.11
C LYS A 314 -21.01 -20.81 -33.73
N SER A 315 -21.26 -21.12 -32.49
CA SER A 315 -21.39 -22.48 -31.94
C SER A 315 -22.40 -22.53 -30.82
N VAL A 316 -22.92 -23.71 -30.58
CA VAL A 316 -23.68 -24.03 -29.37
C VAL A 316 -22.98 -25.22 -28.72
N ALA A 317 -22.28 -24.96 -27.62
CA ALA A 317 -21.45 -25.95 -26.94
C ALA A 317 -21.48 -25.75 -25.42
N PRO A 318 -21.06 -26.74 -24.63
CA PRO A 318 -20.90 -26.54 -23.19
C PRO A 318 -20.07 -25.31 -22.87
N ASP A 319 -20.48 -24.56 -21.86
CA ASP A 319 -19.74 -23.39 -21.40
C ASP A 319 -18.35 -23.79 -20.88
N SER A 320 -18.33 -24.82 -20.06
CA SER A 320 -17.10 -25.43 -19.53
C SER A 320 -17.24 -26.95 -19.45
N VAL A 321 -16.10 -27.63 -19.44
CA VAL A 321 -15.98 -29.08 -19.32
C VAL A 321 -14.98 -29.41 -18.23
N LYS A 322 -15.27 -30.47 -17.44
CA LYS A 322 -14.34 -31.01 -16.47
C LYS A 322 -13.59 -32.18 -17.08
N VAL A 323 -12.27 -32.10 -17.05
CA VAL A 323 -11.41 -33.00 -17.82
C VAL A 323 -10.36 -33.63 -16.94
N ARG A 324 -10.05 -34.90 -17.18
CA ARG A 324 -8.86 -35.55 -16.62
C ARG A 324 -8.02 -36.19 -17.73
N HIS A 325 -6.70 -36.27 -17.49
CA HIS A 325 -5.76 -36.80 -18.48
C HIS A 325 -4.68 -37.70 -17.86
N ILE A 326 -4.08 -38.51 -18.73
CA ILE A 326 -2.80 -39.18 -18.50
C ILE A 326 -1.88 -38.74 -19.64
N MET A 327 -0.80 -38.03 -19.32
CA MET A 327 0.12 -37.47 -20.31
C MET A 327 1.33 -38.38 -20.49
N PHE A 328 1.70 -38.62 -21.74
CA PHE A 328 2.88 -39.33 -22.17
C PHE A 328 3.80 -38.38 -22.96
N PRO A 329 5.11 -38.67 -23.05
CA PRO A 329 6.05 -37.84 -23.80
C PRO A 329 5.60 -37.55 -25.24
N LEU A 330 5.90 -36.35 -25.75
CA LEU A 330 5.56 -35.96 -27.12
C LEU A 330 6.25 -36.86 -28.16
N GLN A 331 7.55 -37.15 -27.97
CA GLN A 331 8.30 -38.08 -28.77
C GLN A 331 8.14 -39.49 -28.24
N ALA A 332 7.01 -40.12 -28.55
CA ALA A 332 6.71 -41.47 -28.13
C ALA A 332 7.36 -42.48 -29.07
N ASP A 333 8.34 -43.24 -28.57
CA ASP A 333 8.88 -44.41 -29.22
C ASP A 333 7.85 -45.59 -29.28
N ALA A 334 8.20 -46.70 -29.92
CA ALA A 334 7.33 -47.85 -30.01
C ALA A 334 6.91 -48.43 -28.65
N LYS A 335 7.77 -48.29 -27.64
CA LYS A 335 7.52 -48.77 -26.25
C LYS A 335 6.50 -47.88 -25.53
N VAL A 336 6.63 -46.56 -25.65
CA VAL A 336 5.68 -45.59 -25.06
C VAL A 336 4.33 -45.71 -25.73
N LYS A 337 4.27 -45.88 -27.05
CA LYS A 337 3.01 -46.13 -27.78
C LYS A 337 2.32 -47.42 -27.32
N ALA A 338 3.05 -48.52 -27.21
CA ALA A 338 2.53 -49.78 -26.69
C ALA A 338 2.01 -49.65 -25.21
N GLN A 339 2.71 -48.86 -24.37
CA GLN A 339 2.29 -48.56 -23.01
C GLN A 339 0.99 -47.75 -22.99
N MET A 340 0.88 -46.73 -23.84
CA MET A 340 -0.31 -45.89 -23.99
C MET A 340 -1.52 -46.74 -24.43
N ASP A 341 -1.35 -47.61 -25.43
CA ASP A 341 -2.39 -48.53 -25.92
C ASP A 341 -2.82 -49.51 -24.82
N SER A 342 -1.86 -50.02 -24.03
CA SER A 342 -2.15 -50.90 -22.89
C SER A 342 -2.99 -50.16 -21.81
N VAL A 343 -2.57 -48.94 -21.42
CA VAL A 343 -3.31 -48.11 -20.45
C VAL A 343 -4.72 -47.80 -20.94
N LEU A 344 -4.86 -47.43 -22.21
CA LEU A 344 -6.15 -47.17 -22.82
C LEU A 344 -7.07 -48.43 -22.83
N THR A 345 -6.50 -49.60 -23.06
CA THR A 345 -7.21 -50.86 -23.04
C THR A 345 -7.67 -51.19 -21.59
N VAL A 346 -6.81 -51.01 -20.59
CA VAL A 346 -7.19 -51.22 -19.19
C VAL A 346 -8.31 -50.27 -18.78
N LEU A 347 -8.25 -49.01 -19.21
CA LEU A 347 -9.29 -48.02 -18.92
C LEU A 347 -10.65 -48.39 -19.54
N LYS A 348 -10.63 -48.86 -20.82
CA LYS A 348 -11.85 -49.33 -21.52
C LYS A 348 -12.49 -50.55 -20.85
N ASN A 349 -11.67 -51.35 -20.14
CA ASN A 349 -12.13 -52.52 -19.39
C ASN A 349 -12.47 -52.20 -17.91
N GLY A 350 -12.58 -50.91 -17.54
CA GLY A 350 -13.02 -50.48 -16.21
C GLY A 350 -11.89 -50.23 -15.20
N GLY A 351 -10.64 -50.13 -15.68
CA GLY A 351 -9.49 -49.79 -14.81
C GLY A 351 -9.63 -48.42 -14.14
N ASP A 352 -9.00 -48.27 -12.97
CA ASP A 352 -8.99 -47.03 -12.22
C ASP A 352 -8.10 -45.96 -12.89
N PHE A 353 -8.75 -44.92 -13.40
CA PHE A 353 -8.05 -43.81 -14.09
C PHE A 353 -7.07 -43.10 -13.17
N ALA A 354 -7.44 -42.81 -11.91
CA ALA A 354 -6.60 -42.07 -10.97
C ALA A 354 -5.33 -42.86 -10.61
N ALA A 355 -5.44 -44.15 -10.42
CA ALA A 355 -4.30 -45.04 -10.16
C ALA A 355 -3.36 -45.08 -11.38
N LEU A 356 -3.90 -45.19 -12.61
CA LEU A 356 -3.13 -45.22 -13.83
C LEU A 356 -2.49 -43.85 -14.12
N ALA A 357 -3.16 -42.74 -13.80
CA ALA A 357 -2.57 -41.40 -13.92
C ALA A 357 -1.36 -41.22 -12.99
N LYS A 358 -1.47 -41.65 -11.73
CA LYS A 358 -0.35 -41.62 -10.79
C LYS A 358 0.83 -42.48 -11.23
N GLN A 359 0.55 -43.58 -11.89
CA GLN A 359 1.58 -44.54 -12.32
C GLN A 359 2.28 -44.15 -13.63
N PHE A 360 1.54 -43.60 -14.59
CA PHE A 360 2.02 -43.47 -15.97
C PHE A 360 2.10 -42.04 -16.49
N SER A 361 1.42 -41.07 -15.85
CA SER A 361 1.44 -39.69 -16.36
C SER A 361 2.78 -39.00 -16.09
N VAL A 362 3.34 -38.39 -17.12
CA VAL A 362 4.53 -37.53 -16.98
C VAL A 362 4.20 -36.13 -16.43
N ASP A 363 2.95 -35.74 -16.45
CA ASP A 363 2.48 -34.51 -15.76
C ASP A 363 2.24 -34.81 -14.26
N GLN A 364 3.28 -34.56 -13.47
CA GLN A 364 3.26 -34.83 -12.04
C GLN A 364 2.23 -33.97 -11.27
N ASN A 365 1.90 -32.78 -11.79
CA ASN A 365 0.98 -31.86 -11.11
C ASN A 365 -0.45 -32.43 -11.10
N SER A 366 -0.94 -32.91 -12.24
CA SER A 366 -2.28 -33.53 -12.33
C SER A 366 -2.26 -35.00 -11.89
N ALA A 367 -1.17 -35.73 -12.10
CA ALA A 367 -1.04 -37.14 -11.72
C ALA A 367 -1.30 -37.35 -10.21
N ALA A 368 -0.78 -36.49 -9.35
CA ALA A 368 -1.00 -36.54 -7.90
C ALA A 368 -2.49 -36.51 -7.53
N ASN A 369 -3.30 -35.80 -8.33
CA ASN A 369 -4.75 -35.64 -8.21
C ASN A 369 -5.54 -36.56 -9.15
N GLY A 370 -4.96 -37.70 -9.56
CA GLY A 370 -5.62 -38.66 -10.45
C GLY A 370 -5.81 -38.18 -11.88
N GLY A 371 -4.99 -37.25 -12.35
CA GLY A 371 -5.03 -36.68 -13.68
C GLY A 371 -6.05 -35.55 -13.86
N ASP A 372 -6.71 -35.07 -12.81
CA ASP A 372 -7.75 -34.03 -12.90
C ASP A 372 -7.14 -32.67 -13.29
N LEU A 373 -7.65 -32.09 -14.37
CA LEU A 373 -7.33 -30.74 -14.87
C LEU A 373 -8.37 -29.70 -14.42
N GLY A 374 -9.42 -30.13 -13.72
CA GLY A 374 -10.52 -29.27 -13.29
C GLY A 374 -11.44 -28.85 -14.43
N TRP A 375 -12.17 -27.76 -14.22
CA TRP A 375 -13.05 -27.16 -15.20
C TRP A 375 -12.28 -26.29 -16.19
N LEU A 376 -12.47 -26.52 -17.48
CA LEU A 376 -11.87 -25.76 -18.57
C LEU A 376 -12.94 -25.07 -19.40
N THR A 377 -12.73 -23.77 -19.69
CA THR A 377 -13.41 -23.06 -20.78
C THR A 377 -12.60 -23.22 -22.07
N GLU A 378 -13.17 -22.92 -23.22
CA GLU A 378 -12.40 -22.97 -24.48
C GLU A 378 -11.21 -22.00 -24.43
N THR A 379 -11.38 -20.82 -23.85
CA THR A 379 -10.31 -19.82 -23.67
C THR A 379 -9.15 -20.35 -22.85
N SER A 380 -9.43 -21.11 -21.78
CA SER A 380 -8.36 -21.74 -20.98
C SER A 380 -7.75 -22.97 -21.66
N ALA A 381 -8.53 -23.66 -22.48
CA ALA A 381 -8.12 -24.89 -23.15
C ALA A 381 -7.28 -24.65 -24.43
N VAL A 382 -7.39 -23.45 -25.04
CA VAL A 382 -6.73 -23.13 -26.32
C VAL A 382 -5.21 -23.24 -26.26
N GLN A 383 -4.61 -23.06 -25.10
CA GLN A 383 -3.17 -23.24 -24.88
C GLN A 383 -2.68 -24.68 -25.17
N PHE A 384 -3.57 -25.66 -25.07
CA PHE A 384 -3.28 -27.08 -25.41
C PHE A 384 -3.46 -27.38 -26.88
N GLY A 385 -3.88 -26.39 -27.70
CA GLY A 385 -4.09 -26.47 -29.13
C GLY A 385 -5.53 -26.81 -29.55
N GLN A 386 -5.88 -26.46 -30.79
CA GLN A 386 -7.24 -26.61 -31.33
C GLN A 386 -7.74 -28.04 -31.37
N LYS A 387 -6.85 -29.04 -31.58
CA LYS A 387 -7.21 -30.45 -31.50
C LYS A 387 -7.70 -30.85 -30.11
N PHE A 388 -7.05 -30.36 -29.07
CA PHE A 388 -7.48 -30.57 -27.69
C PHE A 388 -8.86 -29.95 -27.46
N VAL A 389 -9.02 -28.66 -27.77
CA VAL A 389 -10.29 -27.93 -27.61
C VAL A 389 -11.44 -28.68 -28.30
N SER A 390 -11.30 -29.01 -29.56
CA SER A 390 -12.34 -29.70 -30.35
C SER A 390 -12.68 -31.07 -29.76
N SER A 391 -11.69 -31.82 -29.29
CA SER A 391 -11.89 -33.14 -28.71
C SER A 391 -12.66 -33.10 -27.38
N VAL A 392 -12.40 -32.11 -26.50
CA VAL A 392 -13.04 -32.03 -25.18
C VAL A 392 -14.40 -31.33 -25.19
N PHE A 393 -14.60 -30.34 -26.08
CA PHE A 393 -15.87 -29.59 -26.14
C PHE A 393 -16.88 -30.23 -27.08
N ASN A 394 -16.43 -30.80 -28.22
CA ASN A 394 -17.30 -31.37 -29.28
C ASN A 394 -17.23 -32.90 -29.36
N GLY A 395 -16.26 -33.52 -28.66
CA GLY A 395 -16.09 -34.98 -28.66
C GLY A 395 -17.16 -35.71 -27.84
N GLY A 396 -17.23 -37.05 -28.04
CA GLY A 396 -18.15 -37.93 -27.34
C GLY A 396 -17.75 -38.16 -25.88
N SER A 397 -18.56 -39.02 -25.21
CA SER A 397 -18.23 -39.56 -23.87
C SER A 397 -17.28 -40.75 -23.99
N GLY A 398 -16.41 -40.96 -23.02
CA GLY A 398 -15.46 -42.06 -22.96
C GLY A 398 -14.01 -41.63 -22.98
N TYR A 399 -13.13 -42.64 -23.21
CA TYR A 399 -11.69 -42.37 -23.30
C TYR A 399 -11.28 -42.17 -24.76
N PHE A 400 -10.49 -41.10 -25.00
CA PHE A 400 -9.92 -40.79 -26.30
C PHE A 400 -8.49 -40.31 -26.17
N THR A 401 -7.76 -40.29 -27.26
CA THR A 401 -6.39 -39.84 -27.32
C THR A 401 -6.29 -38.52 -28.08
N VAL A 402 -5.44 -37.64 -27.63
CA VAL A 402 -5.14 -36.38 -28.31
C VAL A 402 -3.66 -36.04 -28.17
N GLU A 403 -3.09 -35.52 -29.24
CA GLU A 403 -1.73 -34.98 -29.27
C GLU A 403 -1.79 -33.47 -29.12
N THR A 404 -0.94 -32.96 -28.20
CA THR A 404 -0.77 -31.52 -27.96
C THR A 404 0.71 -31.14 -28.06
N PRO A 405 1.06 -29.85 -28.04
CA PRO A 405 2.46 -29.44 -27.96
C PRO A 405 3.21 -29.95 -26.72
N TYR A 406 2.50 -30.40 -25.71
CA TYR A 406 3.07 -30.87 -24.44
C TYR A 406 3.28 -32.39 -24.39
N GLY A 407 2.56 -33.14 -25.20
CA GLY A 407 2.65 -34.59 -25.21
C GLY A 407 1.47 -35.30 -25.85
N GLN A 408 1.48 -36.64 -25.69
CA GLN A 408 0.37 -37.51 -26.06
C GLN A 408 -0.53 -37.69 -24.84
N HIS A 409 -1.83 -37.57 -24.99
CA HIS A 409 -2.75 -37.66 -23.86
C HIS A 409 -3.80 -38.74 -24.07
N ILE A 410 -4.09 -39.50 -23.00
CA ILE A 410 -5.36 -40.22 -22.84
C ILE A 410 -6.27 -39.33 -22.02
N MET A 411 -7.42 -38.99 -22.56
CA MET A 411 -8.35 -37.99 -21.99
C MET A 411 -9.70 -38.62 -21.65
N GLN A 412 -10.36 -38.01 -20.65
CA GLN A 412 -11.77 -38.21 -20.41
C GLN A 412 -12.43 -36.90 -19.99
N VAL A 413 -13.57 -36.58 -20.57
CA VAL A 413 -14.47 -35.55 -20.09
C VAL A 413 -15.42 -36.17 -19.07
N THR A 414 -15.29 -35.75 -17.80
CA THR A 414 -16.07 -36.32 -16.70
C THR A 414 -17.41 -35.61 -16.50
N GLU A 415 -17.44 -34.31 -16.74
CA GLU A 415 -18.64 -33.48 -16.59
C GLU A 415 -18.67 -32.38 -17.68
N ARG A 416 -19.89 -31.95 -18.03
CA ARG A 416 -20.14 -30.85 -18.96
C ARG A 416 -21.24 -29.96 -18.41
N THR A 417 -21.09 -28.65 -18.55
CA THR A 417 -22.17 -27.69 -18.27
C THR A 417 -23.22 -27.74 -19.40
N ALA A 418 -24.33 -27.04 -19.18
CA ALA A 418 -25.32 -26.84 -20.22
C ALA A 418 -24.70 -26.12 -21.42
N SER A 419 -25.14 -26.50 -22.64
CA SER A 419 -24.73 -25.80 -23.85
C SER A 419 -25.32 -24.40 -23.90
N VAL A 420 -24.49 -23.45 -24.30
CA VAL A 420 -24.81 -22.03 -24.45
C VAL A 420 -24.42 -21.52 -25.84
N PRO A 421 -25.06 -20.45 -26.34
CA PRO A 421 -24.63 -19.78 -27.54
C PRO A 421 -23.22 -19.19 -27.35
N LYS A 422 -22.33 -19.50 -28.24
CA LYS A 422 -20.94 -19.03 -28.28
C LYS A 422 -20.64 -18.38 -29.62
N ALA A 423 -19.70 -17.44 -29.62
CA ALA A 423 -19.14 -16.91 -30.85
C ALA A 423 -17.61 -16.79 -30.75
N LYS A 424 -16.96 -16.94 -31.89
CA LYS A 424 -15.54 -16.65 -32.08
C LYS A 424 -15.48 -15.32 -32.81
N VAL A 425 -15.00 -14.29 -32.14
CA VAL A 425 -14.89 -12.94 -32.69
C VAL A 425 -13.42 -12.54 -32.70
N ALA A 426 -12.91 -12.22 -33.88
CA ALA A 426 -11.62 -11.55 -33.99
C ALA A 426 -11.77 -10.07 -33.71
N GLN A 427 -10.88 -9.54 -32.87
CA GLN A 427 -10.89 -8.17 -32.45
C GLN A 427 -9.58 -7.48 -32.84
N LEU A 428 -9.67 -6.44 -33.66
CA LEU A 428 -8.58 -5.55 -34.01
C LEU A 428 -8.73 -4.28 -33.18
N VAL A 429 -7.81 -4.02 -32.26
CA VAL A 429 -7.81 -2.87 -31.38
C VAL A 429 -6.53 -2.09 -31.56
N LEU A 430 -6.64 -0.80 -31.80
CA LEU A 430 -5.53 0.14 -31.82
C LEU A 430 -5.79 1.24 -30.77
N LYS A 431 -4.98 1.23 -29.72
CA LYS A 431 -5.01 2.27 -28.69
C LYS A 431 -4.40 3.55 -29.22
N VAL A 432 -5.07 4.67 -29.00
CA VAL A 432 -4.49 5.97 -29.33
C VAL A 432 -3.40 6.31 -28.33
N ARG A 433 -2.20 6.58 -28.83
CA ARG A 433 -1.03 6.92 -28.04
C ARG A 433 -0.38 8.19 -28.59
N PRO A 434 0.26 8.99 -27.71
CA PRO A 434 1.05 10.13 -28.18
C PRO A 434 2.14 9.67 -29.17
N SER A 435 2.17 10.29 -30.34
CA SER A 435 3.23 10.06 -31.32
C SER A 435 4.54 10.75 -30.91
N SER A 436 5.61 10.42 -31.60
CA SER A 436 6.90 11.12 -31.44
C SER A 436 6.79 12.62 -31.75
N GLU A 437 5.90 13.02 -32.65
CA GLU A 437 5.62 14.41 -32.97
C GLU A 437 4.93 15.13 -31.80
N THR A 438 3.89 14.54 -31.23
CA THR A 438 3.20 15.06 -30.04
C THR A 438 4.17 15.19 -28.87
N TYR A 439 4.96 14.14 -28.62
CA TYR A 439 5.98 14.15 -27.58
C TYR A 439 6.99 15.30 -27.78
N SER A 440 7.54 15.43 -29.01
CA SER A 440 8.50 16.47 -29.33
C SER A 440 7.91 17.89 -29.23
N THR A 441 6.66 18.05 -29.63
CA THR A 441 5.95 19.33 -29.55
C THR A 441 5.78 19.78 -28.10
N LEU A 442 5.32 18.87 -27.23
CA LEU A 442 5.17 19.15 -25.80
C LEU A 442 6.53 19.41 -25.13
N TYR A 443 7.53 18.59 -25.44
CA TYR A 443 8.88 18.76 -24.92
C TYR A 443 9.47 20.12 -25.31
N ASN A 444 9.36 20.50 -26.60
CA ASN A 444 9.86 21.79 -27.09
C ASN A 444 9.13 22.97 -26.44
N LYS A 445 7.84 22.86 -26.20
CA LYS A 445 7.08 23.89 -25.47
C LYS A 445 7.64 24.10 -24.06
N VAL A 446 7.91 23.04 -23.34
CA VAL A 446 8.47 23.08 -21.97
C VAL A 446 9.92 23.56 -22.00
N SER A 447 10.73 23.05 -22.91
CA SER A 447 12.14 23.44 -23.07
C SER A 447 12.31 24.92 -23.42
N SER A 448 11.49 25.44 -24.34
CA SER A 448 11.50 26.87 -24.69
C SER A 448 11.13 27.75 -23.47
N TYR A 449 10.15 27.28 -22.69
CA TYR A 449 9.77 28.00 -21.46
C TYR A 449 10.94 28.11 -20.48
N ILE A 450 11.67 27.02 -20.23
CA ILE A 450 12.84 27.03 -19.33
C ILE A 450 13.94 27.98 -19.87
N ALA A 451 14.19 27.89 -21.18
CA ALA A 451 15.23 28.75 -21.81
C ALA A 451 14.93 30.24 -21.67
N GLU A 452 13.63 30.62 -21.80
CA GLU A 452 13.20 32.02 -21.66
C GLU A 452 13.12 32.45 -20.18
N ASN A 453 12.92 31.51 -19.24
CA ASN A 453 12.61 31.78 -17.83
C ASN A 453 13.58 31.08 -16.86
N GLY A 454 14.87 31.12 -17.16
CA GLY A 454 15.93 30.48 -16.39
C GLY A 454 16.22 31.08 -15.00
N LYS A 455 15.43 32.06 -14.53
CA LYS A 455 15.53 32.65 -13.20
C LYS A 455 14.21 32.41 -12.43
N LEU A 456 14.29 32.19 -11.14
CA LEU A 456 13.13 31.90 -10.29
C LEU A 456 12.01 32.92 -10.44
N GLU A 457 12.35 34.23 -10.43
CA GLU A 457 11.34 35.29 -10.55
C GLU A 457 10.58 35.24 -11.88
N SER A 458 11.27 35.05 -13.01
CA SER A 458 10.65 34.93 -14.34
C SER A 458 9.90 33.62 -14.48
N PHE A 459 10.44 32.52 -13.92
CA PHE A 459 9.80 31.23 -13.89
C PHE A 459 8.44 31.29 -13.19
N GLU A 460 8.36 31.91 -12.03
CA GLU A 460 7.10 32.04 -11.29
C GLU A 460 6.12 33.00 -11.98
N LYS A 461 6.61 34.17 -12.42
CA LYS A 461 5.77 35.24 -12.99
C LYS A 461 5.11 34.82 -14.30
N ASN A 462 5.84 34.16 -15.18
CA ASN A 462 5.41 33.92 -16.55
C ASN A 462 4.72 32.56 -16.74
N ALA A 463 4.71 31.68 -15.72
CA ALA A 463 4.14 30.34 -15.82
C ALA A 463 2.65 30.37 -16.25
N LYS A 464 1.84 31.18 -15.58
CA LYS A 464 0.41 31.27 -15.84
C LYS A 464 0.11 31.76 -17.25
N ASP A 465 0.84 32.76 -17.75
CA ASP A 465 0.61 33.33 -19.09
C ASP A 465 0.99 32.35 -20.21
N LYS A 466 1.87 31.39 -19.93
CA LYS A 466 2.27 30.30 -20.84
C LYS A 466 1.42 29.04 -20.65
N GLY A 467 0.42 29.08 -19.76
CA GLY A 467 -0.51 27.97 -19.50
C GLY A 467 0.03 26.91 -18.56
N PHE A 468 1.01 27.22 -17.70
CA PHE A 468 1.54 26.32 -16.70
C PHE A 468 1.01 26.66 -15.31
N SER A 469 0.45 25.68 -14.63
CA SER A 469 -0.03 25.82 -13.25
C SER A 469 1.03 25.38 -12.27
N LEU A 470 1.52 26.31 -11.46
CA LEU A 470 2.52 26.03 -10.44
C LEU A 470 1.89 25.47 -9.17
N ASN A 471 2.45 24.38 -8.69
CA ASN A 471 2.16 23.77 -7.39
C ASN A 471 3.37 23.96 -6.47
N THR A 472 3.12 24.16 -5.18
CA THR A 472 4.17 24.29 -4.16
C THR A 472 4.13 23.08 -3.24
N VAL A 473 5.28 22.50 -2.93
CA VAL A 473 5.44 21.37 -2.02
C VAL A 473 6.72 21.53 -1.20
N GLU A 474 6.65 21.16 0.07
CA GLU A 474 7.82 20.94 0.92
C GLU A 474 8.28 19.49 0.79
N LEU A 475 9.57 19.28 0.59
CA LEU A 475 10.20 17.98 0.43
C LEU A 475 11.18 17.71 1.57
N THR A 476 11.10 16.51 2.11
CA THR A 476 12.09 15.93 3.03
C THR A 476 13.05 15.00 2.26
N PRO A 477 14.23 14.66 2.80
CA PRO A 477 15.16 13.71 2.16
C PRO A 477 14.55 12.32 1.97
N GLU A 478 13.44 12.04 2.67
CA GLU A 478 12.78 10.74 2.75
C GLU A 478 11.63 10.56 1.77
N ASP A 479 11.17 11.67 1.17
CA ASP A 479 10.03 11.64 0.29
C ASP A 479 10.33 10.86 -0.99
N ILE A 480 9.35 10.05 -1.40
CA ILE A 480 9.35 9.30 -2.66
C ILE A 480 8.31 9.83 -3.63
N SER A 481 7.39 10.66 -3.16
CA SER A 481 6.33 11.30 -3.94
C SER A 481 6.49 12.81 -3.92
N VAL A 482 5.95 13.49 -4.93
CA VAL A 482 5.95 14.95 -5.02
C VAL A 482 4.55 15.42 -5.41
N GLY A 483 3.84 16.06 -4.49
CA GLY A 483 2.46 16.44 -4.67
C GLY A 483 1.59 15.21 -4.98
N MET A 484 0.97 15.17 -6.16
CA MET A 484 0.13 14.05 -6.59
C MET A 484 0.89 12.96 -7.37
N LEU A 485 2.20 13.11 -7.58
CA LEU A 485 3.04 12.13 -8.26
C LEU A 485 3.49 11.06 -7.28
N ASN A 486 3.25 9.78 -7.61
CA ASN A 486 3.62 8.65 -6.74
C ASN A 486 5.12 8.33 -6.79
N ASP A 487 5.80 8.69 -7.89
CA ASP A 487 7.24 8.53 -8.06
C ASP A 487 7.90 9.88 -8.35
N GLY A 488 8.19 10.63 -7.29
CA GLY A 488 8.87 11.93 -7.37
C GLY A 488 10.32 11.89 -6.91
N ARG A 489 10.91 10.71 -6.74
CA ARG A 489 12.22 10.57 -6.11
C ARG A 489 13.34 11.32 -6.84
N GLU A 490 13.30 11.39 -8.16
CA GLU A 490 14.29 12.15 -8.95
C GLU A 490 14.23 13.65 -8.64
N ILE A 491 13.04 14.18 -8.42
CA ILE A 491 12.85 15.60 -8.05
C ILE A 491 13.41 15.87 -6.67
N VAL A 492 13.16 14.96 -5.71
CA VAL A 492 13.72 15.07 -4.35
C VAL A 492 15.25 15.07 -4.41
N LYS A 493 15.86 14.13 -5.15
CA LYS A 493 17.32 14.07 -5.33
C LYS A 493 17.86 15.34 -5.97
N TRP A 494 17.19 15.88 -6.96
CA TRP A 494 17.56 17.13 -7.58
C TRP A 494 17.49 18.29 -6.58
N ALA A 495 16.38 18.42 -5.83
CA ALA A 495 16.18 19.50 -4.86
C ALA A 495 17.24 19.52 -3.75
N TYR A 496 17.74 18.33 -3.35
CA TYR A 496 18.80 18.21 -2.33
C TYR A 496 20.23 18.38 -2.88
N LYS A 497 20.39 18.47 -4.20
CA LYS A 497 21.69 18.76 -4.86
C LYS A 497 21.78 20.18 -5.39
N SER A 498 20.66 20.90 -5.44
CA SER A 498 20.52 22.23 -6.03
C SER A 498 20.58 23.33 -4.98
N ASP A 499 20.88 24.52 -5.43
CA ASP A 499 20.86 25.75 -4.63
C ASP A 499 19.52 26.49 -4.81
N LYS A 500 19.16 27.31 -3.81
CA LYS A 500 17.97 28.15 -3.89
C LYS A 500 18.00 29.05 -5.12
N GLY A 501 16.94 28.96 -5.92
CA GLY A 501 16.79 29.68 -7.18
C GLY A 501 17.09 28.87 -8.43
N ASP A 502 17.61 27.64 -8.27
CA ASP A 502 17.84 26.73 -9.38
C ASP A 502 16.53 26.22 -9.98
N ILE A 503 16.54 26.02 -11.29
CA ILE A 503 15.45 25.41 -12.06
C ILE A 503 15.97 24.09 -12.61
N SER A 504 15.15 23.06 -12.53
CA SER A 504 15.50 21.71 -12.97
C SER A 504 15.52 21.59 -14.50
N GLU A 505 16.18 20.57 -14.98
CA GLU A 505 15.89 19.98 -16.29
C GLU A 505 14.45 19.42 -16.35
N ILE A 506 14.04 18.95 -17.52
CA ILE A 506 12.72 18.35 -17.70
C ILE A 506 12.77 16.90 -17.19
N PHE A 507 11.99 16.61 -16.17
CA PHE A 507 11.75 15.24 -15.74
C PHE A 507 10.62 14.63 -16.56
N ASN A 508 10.73 13.35 -16.88
CA ASN A 508 9.65 12.57 -17.47
C ASN A 508 9.19 11.53 -16.45
N ILE A 509 8.07 11.80 -15.78
CA ILE A 509 7.55 11.01 -14.67
C ILE A 509 6.05 10.78 -14.88
N GLU A 510 5.60 9.54 -14.80
CA GLU A 510 4.18 9.15 -14.93
C GLU A 510 3.50 9.75 -16.18
N ASN A 511 4.16 9.65 -17.34
CA ASN A 511 3.69 10.26 -18.60
C ASN A 511 3.46 11.77 -18.53
N LYS A 512 4.27 12.49 -17.76
CA LYS A 512 4.24 13.95 -17.64
C LYS A 512 5.64 14.51 -17.80
N PHE A 513 5.74 15.65 -18.47
CA PHE A 513 6.91 16.51 -18.38
C PHE A 513 6.76 17.41 -17.17
N LEU A 514 7.72 17.38 -16.28
CA LEU A 514 7.72 18.17 -15.07
C LEU A 514 8.98 19.02 -14.98
N VAL A 515 8.81 20.26 -14.52
CA VAL A 515 9.91 21.18 -14.22
C VAL A 515 9.70 21.76 -12.84
N ALA A 516 10.75 21.74 -12.04
CA ALA A 516 10.75 22.23 -10.66
C ALA A 516 11.74 23.39 -10.48
N ALA A 517 11.41 24.31 -9.61
CA ALA A 517 12.27 25.39 -9.14
C ALA A 517 12.43 25.33 -7.62
N LEU A 518 13.66 25.36 -7.11
CA LEU A 518 13.93 25.36 -5.67
C LEU A 518 13.73 26.77 -5.10
N THR A 519 12.63 26.95 -4.37
CA THR A 519 12.21 28.26 -3.85
C THR A 519 12.76 28.56 -2.46
N ASN A 520 12.90 27.54 -1.61
CA ASN A 520 13.44 27.71 -0.27
C ASN A 520 14.20 26.48 0.24
N VAL A 521 15.16 26.76 1.12
CA VAL A 521 15.96 25.76 1.84
C VAL A 521 15.79 26.02 3.33
N THR A 522 15.19 25.08 4.02
CA THR A 522 15.04 25.09 5.48
C THR A 522 16.11 24.19 6.07
N PRO A 523 17.08 24.71 6.83
CA PRO A 523 18.11 23.87 7.42
C PRO A 523 17.57 23.06 8.59
N ALA A 524 18.19 21.91 8.87
CA ALA A 524 17.94 21.14 10.09
C ALA A 524 18.36 21.96 11.32
N GLY A 525 17.69 21.70 12.45
CA GLY A 525 17.96 22.37 13.71
C GLY A 525 16.70 22.98 14.32
N TYR A 526 16.79 24.19 14.84
CA TYR A 526 15.63 24.87 15.43
C TYR A 526 15.10 25.95 14.47
N ALA A 527 13.79 25.97 14.30
CA ALA A 527 13.13 27.01 13.50
C ALA A 527 13.49 28.41 14.05
N PRO A 528 13.90 29.36 13.20
CA PRO A 528 14.27 30.69 13.64
C PRO A 528 13.08 31.41 14.31
N LEU A 529 13.34 32.18 15.36
CA LEU A 529 12.29 32.98 16.04
C LEU A 529 11.45 33.79 15.04
N LYS A 530 12.07 34.35 14.03
CA LYS A 530 11.38 35.15 13.00
C LYS A 530 10.31 34.38 12.24
N SER A 531 10.52 33.10 11.96
CA SER A 531 9.52 32.25 11.27
C SER A 531 8.35 31.88 12.18
N LEU A 532 8.54 31.92 13.49
CA LEU A 532 7.55 31.59 14.52
C LEU A 532 6.89 32.81 15.15
N GLU A 533 7.29 34.01 14.75
CA GLU A 533 6.88 35.24 15.42
C GLU A 533 5.36 35.41 15.49
N SER A 534 4.64 35.16 14.41
CA SER A 534 3.18 35.27 14.37
C SER A 534 2.51 34.26 15.29
N TYR A 535 3.02 33.03 15.31
CA TYR A 535 2.50 31.97 16.20
C TYR A 535 2.74 32.29 17.68
N LEU A 536 3.94 32.73 18.05
CA LEU A 536 4.29 33.08 19.42
C LEU A 536 3.56 34.35 19.88
N LYS A 537 3.37 35.33 18.98
CA LYS A 537 2.55 36.52 19.26
C LYS A 537 1.12 36.15 19.58
N MET A 538 0.52 35.23 18.82
CA MET A 538 -0.86 34.78 19.08
C MET A 538 -0.99 34.11 20.46
N GLN A 539 -0.03 33.30 20.87
CA GLN A 539 -0.01 32.72 22.23
C GLN A 539 0.11 33.79 23.32
N LEU A 540 1.05 34.72 23.19
CA LEU A 540 1.25 35.80 24.15
C LEU A 540 0.05 36.74 24.22
N LEU A 541 -0.61 37.01 23.10
CA LEU A 541 -1.85 37.78 23.07
C LEU A 541 -2.94 37.11 23.89
N ALA A 542 -3.17 35.80 23.66
CA ALA A 542 -4.15 35.06 24.43
C ALA A 542 -3.83 35.04 25.92
N ASP A 543 -2.56 34.82 26.29
CA ASP A 543 -2.09 34.82 27.66
C ASP A 543 -2.33 36.20 28.36
N LYS A 544 -1.90 37.28 27.72
CA LYS A 544 -2.07 38.63 28.27
C LYS A 544 -3.53 39.05 28.36
N LYS A 545 -4.36 38.71 27.37
CA LYS A 545 -5.80 38.97 27.43
C LYS A 545 -6.47 38.20 28.56
N ALA A 546 -6.08 36.92 28.74
CA ALA A 546 -6.54 36.16 29.91
C ALA A 546 -6.19 36.84 31.22
N ASP A 547 -4.94 37.29 31.39
CA ASP A 547 -4.48 37.98 32.60
C ASP A 547 -5.24 39.29 32.82
N MET A 548 -5.50 40.07 31.77
CA MET A 548 -6.31 41.30 31.85
C MET A 548 -7.74 41.02 32.28
N ILE A 549 -8.39 39.99 31.73
CA ILE A 549 -9.74 39.59 32.10
C ILE A 549 -9.75 39.11 33.56
N MET A 550 -8.85 38.22 33.94
CA MET A 550 -8.77 37.69 35.28
C MET A 550 -8.51 38.78 36.32
N LYS A 551 -7.65 39.73 36.03
CA LYS A 551 -7.38 40.91 36.88
C LYS A 551 -8.65 41.75 37.06
N SER A 552 -9.34 42.10 35.95
CA SER A 552 -10.60 42.86 35.98
C SER A 552 -11.68 42.14 36.82
N LEU A 553 -11.78 40.82 36.69
CA LEU A 553 -12.72 40.02 37.47
C LEU A 553 -12.34 39.98 38.98
N SER A 554 -11.05 39.90 39.27
CA SER A 554 -10.55 39.95 40.66
C SER A 554 -10.87 41.29 41.31
N GLU A 555 -10.68 42.41 40.62
CA GLU A 555 -10.99 43.76 41.11
C GLU A 555 -12.49 43.96 41.37
N LYS A 556 -13.36 43.43 40.49
CA LYS A 556 -14.81 43.49 40.62
C LYS A 556 -15.37 42.53 41.67
N SER A 557 -14.62 41.46 42.00
CA SER A 557 -14.94 40.43 43.01
C SER A 557 -16.37 39.88 42.90
N PRO A 558 -16.90 39.43 41.75
CA PRO A 558 -18.23 38.85 41.65
C PRO A 558 -18.37 37.60 42.52
N LYS A 559 -19.59 37.32 43.03
CA LYS A 559 -19.82 36.19 43.98
C LYS A 559 -20.80 35.15 43.38
N THR A 560 -21.48 35.46 42.32
CA THR A 560 -22.45 34.57 41.66
C THR A 560 -22.17 34.47 40.17
N LEU A 561 -22.68 33.44 39.54
CA LEU A 561 -22.51 33.26 38.10
C LEU A 561 -23.11 34.42 37.30
N ASP A 562 -24.29 34.93 37.72
CA ASP A 562 -24.94 36.11 37.10
C ASP A 562 -24.07 37.37 37.24
N ALA A 563 -23.46 37.57 38.40
CA ALA A 563 -22.53 38.69 38.64
C ALA A 563 -21.28 38.58 37.75
N TYR A 564 -20.76 37.36 37.53
CA TYR A 564 -19.66 37.11 36.62
C TYR A 564 -20.08 37.35 35.16
N ALA A 565 -21.25 36.84 34.76
CA ALA A 565 -21.78 37.07 33.42
C ALA A 565 -21.91 38.56 33.12
N SER A 566 -22.46 39.32 34.08
CA SER A 566 -22.57 40.80 33.97
C SER A 566 -21.22 41.48 33.91
N ALA A 567 -20.26 41.06 34.72
CA ALA A 567 -18.88 41.60 34.73
C ALA A 567 -18.10 41.30 33.47
N MET A 568 -18.38 40.16 32.82
CA MET A 568 -17.81 39.71 31.54
C MET A 568 -18.56 40.24 30.32
N SER A 569 -19.71 40.95 30.52
CA SER A 569 -20.63 41.37 29.46
C SER A 569 -21.08 40.19 28.56
N SER A 570 -21.31 39.03 29.19
CA SER A 570 -21.73 37.81 28.54
C SER A 570 -23.08 37.30 29.03
N LYS A 571 -23.62 36.31 28.31
CA LYS A 571 -24.81 35.56 28.75
C LYS A 571 -24.38 34.27 29.43
N ILE A 572 -25.24 33.77 30.32
CA ILE A 572 -25.06 32.42 30.86
C ILE A 572 -25.57 31.44 29.82
N ASP A 573 -24.76 30.46 29.49
CA ASP A 573 -25.10 29.34 28.65
C ASP A 573 -24.84 28.00 29.36
N THR A 574 -25.19 26.88 28.78
CA THR A 574 -25.09 25.56 29.39
C THR A 574 -24.35 24.57 28.50
N ALA A 575 -23.49 23.75 29.12
CA ALA A 575 -22.87 22.60 28.50
C ALA A 575 -23.35 21.32 29.18
N LYS A 576 -23.51 20.25 28.44
CA LYS A 576 -24.06 18.98 28.95
C LYS A 576 -23.17 17.81 28.61
N PHE A 577 -23.24 16.78 29.45
CA PHE A 577 -22.53 15.50 29.29
C PHE A 577 -21.01 15.65 29.17
N VAL A 578 -20.43 16.63 29.86
CA VAL A 578 -18.98 16.88 29.83
C VAL A 578 -18.29 15.93 30.77
N THR A 579 -17.31 15.18 30.27
CA THR A 579 -16.44 14.30 31.04
C THR A 579 -15.00 14.85 31.02
N PHE A 580 -14.12 14.32 31.86
CA PHE A 580 -12.70 14.65 31.80
C PHE A 580 -12.09 14.35 30.40
N ASN A 581 -12.56 13.28 29.73
CA ASN A 581 -12.07 12.84 28.42
C ASN A 581 -12.79 13.52 27.24
N THR A 582 -13.67 14.49 27.49
CA THR A 582 -14.35 15.21 26.41
C THR A 582 -13.36 16.04 25.61
N SER A 583 -13.22 15.75 24.34
CA SER A 583 -12.28 16.45 23.43
C SER A 583 -12.83 17.78 22.92
N VAL A 584 -14.15 17.86 22.69
CA VAL A 584 -14.86 19.04 22.20
C VAL A 584 -16.17 19.18 22.98
N ILE A 585 -16.35 20.31 23.65
CA ILE A 585 -17.59 20.63 24.38
C ILE A 585 -18.57 21.29 23.40
N THR A 586 -19.76 20.73 23.28
CA THR A 586 -20.79 21.28 22.39
C THR A 586 -21.13 22.73 22.79
N GLY A 587 -21.08 23.65 21.84
CA GLY A 587 -21.32 25.09 22.03
C GLY A 587 -20.11 25.90 22.48
N ILE A 588 -19.03 25.25 22.99
CA ILE A 588 -17.82 25.93 23.48
C ILE A 588 -16.62 25.65 22.57
N GLY A 589 -16.45 24.40 22.14
CA GLY A 589 -15.27 23.95 21.39
C GLY A 589 -14.28 23.17 22.24
N ARG A 590 -13.01 23.24 21.85
CA ARG A 590 -11.93 22.49 22.53
C ARG A 590 -11.35 23.28 23.70
N GLU A 591 -11.88 22.99 24.90
CA GLU A 591 -11.52 23.65 26.16
C GLU A 591 -11.12 22.62 27.24
N PRO A 592 -9.91 22.05 27.17
CA PRO A 592 -9.48 21.01 28.11
C PRO A 592 -9.43 21.49 29.56
N ALA A 593 -9.20 22.78 29.80
CA ALA A 593 -9.22 23.34 31.15
C ALA A 593 -10.59 23.18 31.80
N LEU A 594 -11.68 23.32 31.07
CA LEU A 594 -13.03 23.11 31.62
C LEU A 594 -13.29 21.64 31.91
N CYS A 595 -12.82 20.74 31.02
CA CYS A 595 -12.89 19.30 31.24
C CYS A 595 -12.06 18.83 32.45
N GLY A 596 -11.01 19.55 32.80
CA GLY A 596 -10.19 19.31 34.00
C GLY A 596 -10.81 19.85 35.31
N VAL A 597 -11.74 20.80 35.23
CA VAL A 597 -12.35 21.47 36.40
C VAL A 597 -13.77 20.97 36.66
N ALA A 598 -14.63 20.98 35.64
CA ALA A 598 -16.06 20.75 35.81
C ALA A 598 -16.43 19.39 36.42
N PRO A 599 -15.87 18.22 35.96
CA PRO A 599 -16.24 16.92 36.53
C PRO A 599 -15.86 16.73 38.00
N TYR A 600 -14.91 17.50 38.50
CA TYR A 600 -14.43 17.41 39.89
C TYR A 600 -15.09 18.44 40.84
N ALA A 601 -15.83 19.40 40.28
CA ALA A 601 -16.56 20.37 41.07
C ALA A 601 -17.84 19.76 41.70
N SER A 602 -18.27 20.29 42.84
CA SER A 602 -19.55 19.94 43.46
C SER A 602 -20.71 20.67 42.76
N VAL A 603 -21.90 20.04 42.74
CA VAL A 603 -23.11 20.67 42.22
C VAL A 603 -23.41 21.99 42.97
N GLY A 604 -23.69 23.05 42.24
CA GLY A 604 -23.93 24.40 42.78
C GLY A 604 -22.67 25.18 43.14
N GLN A 605 -21.50 24.57 43.13
CA GLN A 605 -20.24 25.26 43.42
C GLN A 605 -19.75 26.05 42.22
N LEU A 606 -19.48 27.33 42.43
CA LEU A 606 -18.89 28.23 41.47
C LEU A 606 -17.39 27.89 41.29
N GLN A 607 -16.97 27.72 40.06
CA GLN A 607 -15.59 27.43 39.68
C GLN A 607 -15.05 28.50 38.72
N GLY A 608 -13.84 28.91 38.93
CA GLY A 608 -13.14 29.87 38.08
C GLY A 608 -12.83 31.19 38.80
N PRO A 609 -12.29 32.15 38.07
CA PRO A 609 -12.07 32.20 36.60
C PRO A 609 -11.09 31.13 36.09
N VAL A 610 -11.48 30.41 35.05
CA VAL A 610 -10.66 29.38 34.40
C VAL A 610 -10.16 29.93 33.07
N LYS A 611 -8.86 29.93 32.86
CA LYS A 611 -8.24 30.29 31.59
C LYS A 611 -8.41 29.14 30.60
N GLY A 612 -9.14 29.38 29.55
CA GLY A 612 -9.33 28.47 28.43
C GLY A 612 -8.49 28.83 27.21
N ASN A 613 -8.72 28.11 26.11
CA ASN A 613 -8.05 28.38 24.83
C ASN A 613 -8.60 29.64 24.15
N ASN A 614 -9.91 29.87 24.21
CA ASN A 614 -10.60 30.94 23.48
C ASN A 614 -11.05 32.10 24.37
N GLY A 615 -11.04 31.94 25.68
CA GLY A 615 -11.52 32.93 26.62
C GLY A 615 -11.26 32.55 28.09
N VAL A 616 -11.79 33.37 28.99
CA VAL A 616 -11.84 33.09 30.42
C VAL A 616 -13.26 32.69 30.76
N TYR A 617 -13.40 31.61 31.50
CA TYR A 617 -14.68 31.00 31.86
C TYR A 617 -14.90 30.99 33.35
N VAL A 618 -16.16 31.14 33.73
CA VAL A 618 -16.63 30.85 35.10
C VAL A 618 -17.83 29.91 34.97
N LEU A 619 -17.85 28.84 35.73
CA LEU A 619 -18.89 27.82 35.63
C LEU A 619 -19.44 27.41 36.99
N ALA A 620 -20.67 26.87 36.95
CA ALA A 620 -21.29 26.20 38.09
C ALA A 620 -21.92 24.90 37.61
N VAL A 621 -21.55 23.79 38.23
CA VAL A 621 -22.10 22.48 37.89
C VAL A 621 -23.57 22.43 38.33
N THR A 622 -24.45 22.10 37.39
CA THR A 622 -25.91 22.02 37.61
C THR A 622 -26.39 20.59 37.85
N LYS A 623 -25.69 19.62 37.25
CA LYS A 623 -25.99 18.20 37.39
C LYS A 623 -24.69 17.39 37.34
N LYS A 624 -24.66 16.32 38.08
CA LYS A 624 -23.56 15.35 38.07
C LYS A 624 -24.14 13.96 37.91
N ASP A 625 -23.74 13.27 36.87
CA ASP A 625 -24.12 11.88 36.61
C ASP A 625 -22.89 11.00 36.83
N GLU A 626 -22.92 10.22 37.92
CA GLU A 626 -21.92 9.21 38.20
C GLU A 626 -22.37 7.86 37.64
N SER A 627 -21.42 7.09 37.12
CA SER A 627 -21.74 5.77 36.59
C SER A 627 -22.23 4.85 37.74
N SER A 628 -23.45 4.32 37.59
CA SER A 628 -23.98 3.30 38.50
C SER A 628 -23.39 1.90 38.27
N VAL A 629 -22.64 1.71 37.16
CA VAL A 629 -22.00 0.44 36.84
C VAL A 629 -20.67 0.37 37.59
N PRO A 630 -20.43 -0.67 38.41
CA PRO A 630 -19.15 -0.82 39.10
C PRO A 630 -18.00 -0.96 38.12
N MET A 631 -16.85 -0.39 38.44
CA MET A 631 -15.63 -0.57 37.67
C MET A 631 -15.23 -2.06 37.66
N ASN A 632 -15.09 -2.64 36.48
CA ASN A 632 -14.45 -3.94 36.32
C ASN A 632 -12.96 -3.74 36.08
N ALA A 633 -12.17 -3.92 37.14
CA ALA A 633 -10.73 -3.66 37.13
C ALA A 633 -9.98 -4.46 36.02
N GLU A 634 -10.35 -5.73 35.80
CA GLU A 634 -9.74 -6.55 34.74
C GLU A 634 -10.05 -6.03 33.33
N MET A 635 -11.27 -5.59 33.10
CA MET A 635 -11.67 -5.02 31.81
C MET A 635 -10.98 -3.68 31.56
N GLU A 636 -10.93 -2.79 32.54
CA GLU A 636 -10.25 -1.50 32.41
C GLU A 636 -8.73 -1.68 32.25
N LYS A 637 -8.13 -2.65 32.93
CA LYS A 637 -6.73 -3.03 32.76
C LYS A 637 -6.44 -3.48 31.33
N ARG A 638 -7.28 -4.36 30.75
CA ARG A 638 -7.14 -4.81 29.35
C ARG A 638 -7.26 -3.65 28.37
N LYS A 639 -8.21 -2.74 28.55
CA LYS A 639 -8.36 -1.55 27.69
C LYS A 639 -7.12 -0.67 27.76
N TYR A 640 -6.60 -0.43 28.97
CA TYR A 640 -5.40 0.36 29.17
C TYR A 640 -4.18 -0.30 28.50
N GLU A 641 -3.96 -1.59 28.74
CA GLU A 641 -2.87 -2.36 28.14
C GLU A 641 -2.96 -2.35 26.60
N GLN A 642 -4.16 -2.48 26.03
CA GLN A 642 -4.38 -2.41 24.58
C GLN A 642 -4.10 -1.01 24.03
N MET A 643 -4.54 0.03 24.70
CA MET A 643 -4.24 1.42 24.33
C MET A 643 -2.73 1.69 24.37
N MET A 644 -2.06 1.29 25.44
CA MET A 644 -0.61 1.46 25.59
C MET A 644 0.17 0.67 24.55
N TYR A 645 -0.24 -0.56 24.25
CA TYR A 645 0.36 -1.36 23.18
C TYR A 645 0.21 -0.67 21.82
N SER A 646 -0.95 -0.09 21.52
CA SER A 646 -1.17 0.67 20.29
C SER A 646 -0.28 1.91 20.20
N ILE A 647 -0.14 2.66 21.29
CA ILE A 647 0.75 3.83 21.37
C ILE A 647 2.20 3.40 21.18
N LEU A 648 2.65 2.37 21.91
CA LEU A 648 4.01 1.86 21.80
C LEU A 648 4.32 1.39 20.37
N SER A 649 3.44 0.57 19.77
CA SER A 649 3.68 0.05 18.43
C SER A 649 3.71 1.15 17.35
N SER A 650 2.99 2.26 17.55
CA SER A 650 2.99 3.38 16.61
C SER A 650 4.12 4.39 16.81
N GLN A 651 4.63 4.54 18.04
CA GLN A 651 5.55 5.63 18.35
C GLN A 651 6.97 5.18 18.70
N ILE A 652 7.16 3.93 19.12
CA ILE A 652 8.46 3.49 19.66
C ILE A 652 9.60 3.64 18.64
N MET A 653 9.32 3.36 17.36
CA MET A 653 10.33 3.47 16.32
C MET A 653 10.75 4.92 16.07
N GLU A 654 9.83 5.87 16.12
CA GLU A 654 10.16 7.30 16.00
C GLU A 654 11.01 7.76 17.20
N VAL A 655 10.62 7.37 18.44
CA VAL A 655 11.40 7.66 19.63
C VAL A 655 12.81 7.04 19.58
N MET A 656 12.93 5.82 19.04
CA MET A 656 14.24 5.17 18.87
C MET A 656 15.08 5.89 17.83
N LYS A 657 14.50 6.29 16.70
CA LYS A 657 15.18 7.08 15.68
C LYS A 657 15.62 8.45 16.21
N ASP A 658 14.77 9.14 16.94
CA ASP A 658 15.07 10.47 17.53
C ASP A 658 16.24 10.43 18.52
N LYS A 659 16.41 9.30 19.24
CA LYS A 659 17.49 9.10 20.21
C LYS A 659 18.76 8.53 19.58
N ALA A 660 18.66 7.92 18.40
CA ALA A 660 19.78 7.29 17.74
C ALA A 660 20.65 8.31 16.98
N ASP A 661 21.94 8.02 16.88
CA ASP A 661 22.84 8.74 15.98
C ASP A 661 22.70 8.14 14.58
N ILE A 662 21.91 8.80 13.73
CA ILE A 662 21.61 8.37 12.36
C ILE A 662 22.20 9.35 11.35
N GLU A 663 23.27 8.93 10.66
CA GLU A 663 23.77 9.62 9.47
C GLU A 663 23.05 9.05 8.23
N ASN A 664 22.15 9.84 7.63
CA ASN A 664 21.35 9.43 6.48
C ASN A 664 21.94 10.02 5.18
N ASN A 665 22.45 9.17 4.31
CA ASN A 665 23.03 9.57 3.02
C ASN A 665 22.23 9.07 1.81
N ARG A 666 21.03 8.48 2.00
CA ARG A 666 20.27 7.82 0.93
C ARG A 666 19.96 8.72 -0.28
N VAL A 667 19.74 10.03 -0.07
CA VAL A 667 19.50 11.00 -1.17
C VAL A 667 20.64 11.01 -2.19
N LYS A 668 21.84 10.58 -1.80
CA LYS A 668 23.01 10.50 -2.70
C LYS A 668 23.00 9.23 -3.54
N PHE A 669 22.24 8.23 -3.16
CA PHE A 669 22.22 6.90 -3.80
C PHE A 669 20.91 6.64 -4.55
N PHE A 670 19.78 6.90 -3.94
CA PHE A 670 18.47 6.64 -4.53
C PHE A 670 17.40 7.64 -4.07
#